data_4cb70159d1be02db35db12cde7665c4f
#
_entry.id   4cb70159d1be02db35db12cde7665c4f
#
_cell.length_a   1.000
_cell.length_b   1.000
_cell.length_c   1.000
_cell.angle_alpha   90.00
_cell.angle_beta   90.00
_cell.angle_gamma   90.00
#
_symmetry.space_group_name_H-M   'P 1'
#
loop_
_entity.id
_entity.type
_entity.pdbx_description
1 polymer ?
#
loop_
_entity_poly.entity_id
_entity_poly.type
_entity_poly.pdbx_seq_one_letter_code
_entity_poly.pdbx_strand_id
1 'polypeptide(L)'
;MNINEEKRRARLLQSRAERIGDIKKQFEEAQKRNFNSNFAPGGKDEKLVKKPAKSAKKAAKPAKPATAASKKQAEAEARKVKLSVSAKKGDMVHHQRMLSQDVNMQATQHIIGVPVDKSRYNGYGGEQMTNAKLKQMRPDPEAVKIIPIGGVGEFGIGKNMTIIEYKSEMVIIDMGVLFAGDDYPGVNYLIPDIKYLEDNINKVKAICFTHAHLDHIGACKHLLPHFSTNTPIYGTDFTIGMIKKQMSELDEAPDMNYISVDPFKHEKIQVSENFSVEFIHTLHSIPGNTAIVMRTPNGLIYFSGDWRYEANPMGVQTDYERIDEIVAKEGVDLMVNESTNIDSPGRHPHSEYDVGENLGKVMDHYAGGRVIISCFSSQISRIELILTEAAKRGRKVAFSGFSMINNVEVALRSKSIKVPKDTIIKMEDTLKLPDEKVCIVCTGSQGELNAVLNRMVTGAHKFIKIKPTDTVVFSSNPIPGNEPHVVSTVDGLLREGAQVIQNGKTHLNNIGPLHLSGHAYYEDHVEFVTRLNPKNYVPYHGEFYMLQHNAEMAENVVGIAHERIILPDDGDIIELLPDKTIKKCGRIPVGNKLYDDADKPVHEAVVKDRIHISREGIFVIILTLNKKTGHLMKTPDIVSRAFIYLDNSEELIGKIRHYLRQKTDKSISSDPEMKVLKEEIKTDITHILFDATGHTPIVIPVINKV
;
A
#
# COMPACT_ATOMS: atom_id res chain seq x y z
N MET A 1 -13.85 22.42 -15.06
CA MET A 1 -13.01 22.45 -13.83
C MET A 1 -12.66 23.90 -13.54
N ASN A 2 -12.83 24.32 -12.27
CA ASN A 2 -12.66 25.72 -11.88
C ASN A 2 -11.15 26.00 -11.76
N ILE A 3 -10.67 27.08 -12.39
CA ILE A 3 -9.27 27.56 -12.33
C ILE A 3 -8.74 27.60 -10.87
N ASN A 4 -9.62 27.72 -9.88
CA ASN A 4 -9.27 27.70 -8.46
C ASN A 4 -8.92 26.28 -7.93
N GLU A 5 -9.49 25.22 -8.50
CA GLU A 5 -9.17 23.84 -8.13
C GLU A 5 -7.83 23.39 -8.72
N GLU A 6 -7.53 23.78 -9.95
CA GLU A 6 -6.19 23.54 -10.54
C GLU A 6 -5.09 24.28 -9.77
N LYS A 7 -5.36 25.53 -9.38
CA LYS A 7 -4.42 26.28 -8.54
C LYS A 7 -4.26 25.66 -7.14
N ARG A 8 -5.32 25.08 -6.58
CA ARG A 8 -5.27 24.37 -5.29
C ARG A 8 -4.49 23.05 -5.41
N ARG A 9 -4.71 22.33 -6.51
CA ARG A 9 -3.99 21.07 -6.81
C ARG A 9 -2.52 21.33 -7.12
N ALA A 10 -2.20 22.35 -7.88
CA ALA A 10 -0.81 22.78 -8.14
C ALA A 10 -0.09 23.22 -6.85
N ARG A 11 -0.77 23.93 -5.94
CA ARG A 11 -0.21 24.29 -4.62
C ARG A 11 0.02 23.08 -3.72
N LEU A 12 -0.87 22.09 -3.76
CA LEU A 12 -0.71 20.81 -3.03
C LEU A 12 0.47 19.99 -3.55
N LEU A 13 0.63 19.92 -4.86
CA LEU A 13 1.75 19.21 -5.50
C LEU A 13 3.09 19.94 -5.26
N GLN A 14 3.07 21.27 -5.28
CA GLN A 14 4.25 22.09 -4.96
C GLN A 14 4.63 21.96 -3.49
N SER A 15 3.68 21.96 -2.56
CA SER A 15 3.90 21.71 -1.13
C SER A 15 4.44 20.30 -0.86
N ARG A 16 4.00 19.30 -1.65
CA ARG A 16 4.50 17.92 -1.58
C ARG A 16 5.96 17.83 -2.07
N ALA A 17 6.28 18.49 -3.19
CA ALA A 17 7.65 18.53 -3.71
C ALA A 17 8.62 19.30 -2.80
N GLU A 18 8.16 20.37 -2.18
CA GLU A 18 8.92 21.14 -1.19
C GLU A 18 9.17 20.30 0.08
N ARG A 19 8.16 19.55 0.58
CA ARG A 19 8.33 18.61 1.71
C ARG A 19 9.31 17.48 1.42
N ILE A 20 9.27 16.91 0.22
CA ILE A 20 10.23 15.87 -0.18
C ILE A 20 11.64 16.46 -0.28
N GLY A 21 11.79 17.69 -0.77
CA GLY A 21 13.06 18.44 -0.78
C GLY A 21 13.59 18.73 0.61
N ASP A 22 12.72 19.11 1.54
CA ASP A 22 13.07 19.38 2.94
C ASP A 22 13.44 18.09 3.70
N ILE A 23 12.75 16.98 3.44
CA ILE A 23 13.09 15.67 4.00
C ILE A 23 14.44 15.18 3.48
N LYS A 24 14.73 15.31 2.18
CA LYS A 24 16.06 15.00 1.62
C LYS A 24 17.15 15.84 2.24
N LYS A 25 16.93 17.14 2.43
CA LYS A 25 17.90 18.05 3.03
C LYS A 25 18.14 17.76 4.52
N GLN A 26 17.09 17.41 5.27
CA GLN A 26 17.20 16.96 6.66
C GLN A 26 17.96 15.63 6.75
N PHE A 27 17.77 14.73 5.79
CA PHE A 27 18.49 13.47 5.69
C PHE A 27 19.98 13.66 5.39
N GLU A 28 20.33 14.55 4.46
CA GLU A 28 21.72 14.92 4.16
C GLU A 28 22.41 15.65 5.33
N GLU A 29 21.67 16.48 6.06
CA GLU A 29 22.18 17.16 7.26
C GLU A 29 22.35 16.20 8.45
N ALA A 30 21.47 15.21 8.58
CA ALA A 30 21.59 14.15 9.60
C ALA A 30 22.78 13.21 9.30
N GLN A 31 22.99 12.83 8.05
CA GLN A 31 24.18 12.08 7.64
C GLN A 31 25.49 12.86 7.90
N LYS A 32 25.52 14.16 7.61
CA LYS A 32 26.68 15.01 7.90
C LYS A 32 26.94 15.18 9.39
N ARG A 33 25.92 15.19 10.24
CA ARG A 33 26.05 15.25 11.71
C ARG A 33 26.58 13.93 12.28
N ASN A 34 26.13 12.79 11.78
CA ASN A 34 26.64 11.48 12.21
C ASN A 34 28.08 11.22 11.75
N PHE A 35 28.50 11.76 10.60
CA PHE A 35 29.87 11.62 10.12
C PHE A 35 30.87 12.45 10.94
N ASN A 36 30.45 13.58 11.53
CA ASN A 36 31.31 14.46 12.35
C ASN A 36 31.36 14.09 13.84
N SER A 37 30.52 13.16 14.33
CA SER A 37 30.51 12.76 15.75
C SER A 37 31.45 11.60 16.09
N ASN A 38 32.03 10.91 15.09
CA ASN A 38 32.83 9.70 15.29
C ASN A 38 34.35 9.90 15.21
N PHE A 39 34.87 11.16 15.12
CA PHE A 39 36.33 11.40 15.13
C PHE A 39 36.70 12.66 15.92
N ALA A 40 36.88 12.53 17.22
CA ALA A 40 37.80 13.39 18.00
C ALA A 40 38.21 12.72 19.30
N PRO A 41 39.53 12.66 19.63
CA PRO A 41 40.05 12.03 20.86
C PRO A 41 40.01 12.96 22.04
N GLY A 42 39.89 12.35 23.21
CA GLY A 42 39.59 12.92 24.52
C GLY A 42 40.50 14.01 25.11
N GLY A 43 39.96 14.67 26.13
CA GLY A 43 40.70 15.57 27.01
C GLY A 43 39.81 16.34 28.00
N LYS A 44 39.72 15.81 29.22
CA LYS A 44 39.63 16.41 30.58
C LYS A 44 38.84 17.70 30.87
N ASP A 45 37.91 17.53 31.82
CA ASP A 45 37.49 18.36 32.96
C ASP A 45 37.79 19.85 33.03
N GLU A 46 36.74 20.66 33.26
CA GLU A 46 36.62 21.45 34.49
C GLU A 46 35.30 22.24 34.57
N LYS A 47 34.78 22.30 35.81
CA LYS A 47 33.58 22.99 36.26
C LYS A 47 33.70 24.51 36.13
N LEU A 48 32.61 25.24 35.91
CA LEU A 48 32.18 26.32 36.78
C LEU A 48 30.81 26.93 36.44
N VAL A 49 30.06 27.11 37.51
CA VAL A 49 28.75 27.74 37.67
C VAL A 49 28.82 29.26 37.45
N LYS A 50 27.78 29.89 36.84
CA LYS A 50 27.07 31.05 37.42
C LYS A 50 25.92 31.58 36.54
N LYS A 51 24.87 31.97 37.22
CA LYS A 51 23.59 32.56 36.82
C LYS A 51 23.66 34.10 36.57
N PRO A 52 22.54 34.84 36.42
CA PRO A 52 22.20 35.58 35.19
C PRO A 52 22.15 37.11 35.42
N ALA A 53 22.07 37.91 34.39
CA ALA A 53 21.72 39.32 34.54
C ALA A 53 20.79 39.84 33.42
N LYS A 54 19.94 40.76 33.84
CA LYS A 54 18.75 41.35 33.20
C LYS A 54 19.09 42.49 32.23
N SER A 55 18.17 42.64 31.24
CA SER A 55 17.54 43.85 30.67
C SER A 55 18.40 45.01 30.13
N ALA A 56 18.05 45.45 28.91
CA ALA A 56 17.58 46.84 28.70
C ALA A 56 17.13 47.08 27.25
N LYS A 57 15.92 47.62 27.12
CA LYS A 57 15.37 48.23 25.89
C LYS A 57 16.17 49.48 25.52
N LYS A 58 16.49 49.68 24.22
CA LYS A 58 16.68 51.02 23.65
C LYS A 58 16.11 51.08 22.22
N ALA A 59 15.28 52.07 22.04
CA ALA A 59 14.63 52.43 20.78
C ALA A 59 15.64 53.08 19.80
N ALA A 60 15.51 52.79 18.52
CA ALA A 60 16.28 53.44 17.46
C ALA A 60 15.41 54.37 16.62
N LYS A 61 15.90 55.57 16.34
CA LYS A 61 15.33 56.65 15.55
C LYS A 61 15.33 56.34 14.01
N PRO A 62 14.49 57.00 13.21
CA PRO A 62 14.33 56.73 11.78
C PRO A 62 15.47 57.28 10.94
N ALA A 63 15.83 56.53 9.87
CA ALA A 63 16.87 56.88 8.91
C ALA A 63 16.32 57.73 7.74
N LYS A 64 17.15 58.62 7.24
CA LYS A 64 16.91 59.59 6.16
C LYS A 64 16.80 58.90 4.76
N PRO A 65 16.15 59.53 3.76
CA PRO A 65 15.88 58.92 2.47
C PRO A 65 17.13 58.83 1.56
N ALA A 66 17.20 57.73 0.81
CA ALA A 66 18.31 57.39 -0.09
C ALA A 66 18.22 58.11 -1.46
N THR A 67 19.35 58.45 -2.01
CA THR A 67 19.53 59.23 -3.26
C THR A 67 19.25 58.39 -4.52
N ALA A 68 18.94 59.09 -5.68
CA ALA A 68 18.52 58.53 -6.95
C ALA A 68 19.48 57.49 -7.60
N ALA A 69 20.75 57.47 -7.20
CA ALA A 69 21.76 56.51 -7.72
C ALA A 69 21.58 55.13 -7.12
N SER A 70 21.14 54.97 -5.88
CA SER A 70 20.91 53.67 -5.21
C SER A 70 19.66 53.00 -5.72
N LYS A 71 18.65 53.73 -6.25
CA LYS A 71 17.44 53.14 -6.84
C LYS A 71 17.73 52.45 -8.19
N LYS A 72 18.61 53.02 -9.02
CA LYS A 72 18.96 52.39 -10.31
C LYS A 72 19.76 51.11 -10.14
N GLN A 73 20.60 51.00 -9.12
CA GLN A 73 21.37 49.81 -8.82
C GLN A 73 20.47 48.67 -8.25
N ALA A 74 19.53 49.03 -7.37
CA ALA A 74 18.55 48.09 -6.86
C ALA A 74 17.57 47.57 -7.92
N GLU A 75 17.18 48.46 -8.89
CA GLU A 75 16.33 48.02 -10.02
C GLU A 75 17.09 47.13 -11.04
N ALA A 76 18.38 47.35 -11.24
CA ALA A 76 19.23 46.48 -12.07
C ALA A 76 19.48 45.11 -11.45
N GLU A 77 19.69 45.03 -10.14
CA GLU A 77 19.79 43.76 -9.40
C GLU A 77 18.44 43.01 -9.34
N ALA A 78 17.33 43.72 -9.11
CA ALA A 78 16.00 43.14 -9.15
C ALA A 78 15.61 42.61 -10.55
N ARG A 79 16.10 43.24 -11.64
CA ARG A 79 15.94 42.73 -12.99
C ARG A 79 16.78 41.49 -13.27
N LYS A 80 18.02 41.41 -12.76
CA LYS A 80 18.84 40.18 -12.85
C LYS A 80 18.26 39.03 -12.07
N VAL A 81 17.72 39.27 -10.87
CA VAL A 81 17.04 38.26 -10.08
C VAL A 81 15.74 37.80 -10.73
N LYS A 82 14.94 38.72 -11.33
CA LYS A 82 13.73 38.33 -12.10
C LYS A 82 14.05 37.50 -13.35
N LEU A 83 15.15 37.78 -14.06
CA LEU A 83 15.57 37.00 -15.23
C LEU A 83 16.11 35.62 -14.81
N SER A 84 16.85 35.51 -13.69
CA SER A 84 17.32 34.21 -13.20
C SER A 84 16.21 33.36 -12.59
N VAL A 85 15.19 33.96 -11.99
CA VAL A 85 13.98 33.26 -11.47
C VAL A 85 13.06 32.84 -12.62
N SER A 86 13.01 33.63 -13.73
CA SER A 86 12.25 33.25 -14.94
C SER A 86 12.87 32.07 -15.67
N ALA A 87 14.21 32.03 -15.80
CA ALA A 87 14.92 30.91 -16.43
C ALA A 87 14.79 29.63 -15.58
N LYS A 88 14.95 29.71 -14.25
CA LYS A 88 14.74 28.56 -13.36
C LYS A 88 13.27 28.08 -13.29
N LYS A 89 12.29 29.00 -13.46
CA LYS A 89 10.87 28.60 -13.56
C LYS A 89 10.57 27.91 -14.89
N GLY A 90 11.18 28.29 -15.99
CA GLY A 90 11.03 27.64 -17.29
C GLY A 90 11.52 26.19 -17.25
N ASP A 91 12.71 25.97 -16.71
CA ASP A 91 13.31 24.64 -16.60
C ASP A 91 12.56 23.75 -15.58
N MET A 92 12.10 24.31 -14.44
CA MET A 92 11.30 23.58 -13.48
C MET A 92 9.90 23.20 -14.01
N VAL A 93 9.26 24.09 -14.77
CA VAL A 93 7.94 23.78 -15.37
C VAL A 93 8.08 22.73 -16.47
N HIS A 94 9.19 22.73 -17.21
CA HIS A 94 9.46 21.71 -18.23
C HIS A 94 9.79 20.34 -17.57
N HIS A 95 10.58 20.34 -16.50
CA HIS A 95 10.90 19.12 -15.74
C HIS A 95 9.69 18.60 -14.97
N GLN A 96 8.84 19.47 -14.38
CA GLN A 96 7.59 19.08 -13.76
C GLN A 96 6.52 18.61 -14.77
N ARG A 97 6.50 19.16 -16.00
CA ARG A 97 5.65 18.62 -17.07
C ARG A 97 6.11 17.23 -17.51
N MET A 98 7.41 16.98 -17.59
CA MET A 98 7.93 15.65 -17.92
C MET A 98 7.62 14.66 -16.78
N LEU A 99 7.88 15.01 -15.51
CA LEU A 99 7.58 14.15 -14.36
C LEU A 99 6.07 13.90 -14.17
N SER A 100 5.21 14.93 -14.39
CA SER A 100 3.76 14.76 -14.29
C SER A 100 3.15 14.02 -15.49
N GLN A 101 3.78 14.10 -16.68
CA GLN A 101 3.39 13.32 -17.85
C GLN A 101 3.85 11.86 -17.71
N ASP A 102 5.05 11.62 -17.18
CA ASP A 102 5.56 10.26 -16.98
C ASP A 102 4.79 9.52 -15.86
N VAL A 103 4.48 10.16 -14.74
CA VAL A 103 3.67 9.57 -13.65
C VAL A 103 2.21 9.36 -14.08
N ASN A 104 1.60 10.30 -14.84
CA ASN A 104 0.26 10.10 -15.39
C ASN A 104 0.22 9.07 -16.52
N MET A 105 1.29 8.96 -17.33
CA MET A 105 1.36 7.91 -18.35
C MET A 105 1.55 6.53 -17.74
N GLN A 106 2.32 6.38 -16.66
CA GLN A 106 2.48 5.10 -15.98
C GLN A 106 1.16 4.61 -15.37
N ALA A 107 0.48 5.43 -14.56
CA ALA A 107 -0.82 5.06 -14.00
C ALA A 107 -1.89 4.79 -15.06
N THR A 108 -1.87 5.53 -16.18
CA THR A 108 -2.81 5.32 -17.29
C THR A 108 -2.43 4.11 -18.16
N GLN A 109 -1.14 3.82 -18.31
CA GLN A 109 -0.65 2.68 -19.10
C GLN A 109 -1.02 1.34 -18.46
N HIS A 110 -1.07 1.25 -17.12
CA HIS A 110 -1.46 0.02 -16.41
C HIS A 110 -2.94 -0.31 -16.56
N ILE A 111 -3.80 0.71 -16.47
CA ILE A 111 -5.25 0.53 -16.67
C ILE A 111 -5.57 0.21 -18.14
N ILE A 112 -4.71 0.62 -19.09
CA ILE A 112 -4.94 0.41 -20.54
C ILE A 112 -4.21 -0.84 -21.06
N GLY A 113 -3.39 -1.52 -20.24
CA GLY A 113 -2.62 -2.70 -20.67
C GLY A 113 -1.53 -2.37 -21.70
N VAL A 114 -1.02 -1.14 -21.74
CA VAL A 114 0.13 -0.77 -22.57
C VAL A 114 1.41 -1.24 -21.86
N PRO A 115 2.25 -2.07 -22.49
CA PRO A 115 3.48 -2.54 -21.89
C PRO A 115 4.41 -1.34 -21.59
N VAL A 116 4.84 -1.20 -20.34
CA VAL A 116 5.90 -0.26 -19.97
C VAL A 116 7.19 -0.69 -20.70
N ASP A 117 7.86 0.23 -21.35
CA ASP A 117 9.19 -0.03 -21.95
C ASP A 117 10.23 -0.16 -20.82
N LYS A 118 10.45 -1.41 -20.41
CA LYS A 118 11.38 -1.77 -19.33
C LYS A 118 12.86 -1.79 -19.79
N SER A 119 13.18 -1.39 -21.02
CA SER A 119 14.56 -1.29 -21.51
C SER A 119 15.41 -0.23 -20.79
N ARG A 120 14.78 0.57 -19.93
CA ARG A 120 15.43 1.63 -19.14
C ARG A 120 15.95 1.17 -17.77
N TYR A 121 15.62 -0.03 -17.35
CA TYR A 121 16.04 -0.54 -16.03
C TYR A 121 17.34 -1.33 -16.17
N ASN A 122 18.42 -0.86 -15.54
CA ASN A 122 19.70 -1.58 -15.47
C ASN A 122 19.47 -2.89 -14.71
N GLY A 123 19.41 -4.02 -15.46
CA GLY A 123 18.77 -5.21 -15.02
C GLY A 123 19.65 -6.15 -14.23
N TYR A 124 19.30 -6.35 -12.98
CA TYR A 124 19.54 -7.61 -12.33
C TYR A 124 18.76 -8.71 -13.06
N GLY A 125 19.44 -9.77 -13.50
CA GLY A 125 18.80 -10.87 -14.24
C GLY A 125 19.45 -11.27 -15.55
N GLY A 126 20.72 -10.93 -15.73
CA GLY A 126 21.47 -11.22 -16.95
C GLY A 126 21.18 -10.22 -18.08
N GLU A 127 21.71 -10.43 -19.29
CA GLU A 127 21.52 -9.53 -20.45
C GLU A 127 20.11 -8.98 -20.54
N GLN A 128 19.96 -7.64 -20.77
CA GLN A 128 18.69 -6.98 -20.98
C GLN A 128 17.84 -7.76 -22.00
N MET A 129 16.91 -8.54 -21.51
CA MET A 129 16.07 -9.36 -22.37
C MET A 129 14.84 -8.56 -22.77
N THR A 130 14.77 -8.22 -24.06
CA THR A 130 13.55 -7.64 -24.62
C THR A 130 12.37 -8.59 -24.43
N ASN A 131 11.16 -8.07 -24.24
CA ASN A 131 9.93 -8.88 -24.16
C ASN A 131 9.78 -9.87 -25.34
N ALA A 132 10.35 -9.57 -26.51
CA ALA A 132 10.37 -10.46 -27.67
C ALA A 132 11.32 -11.65 -27.45
N LYS A 133 12.49 -11.44 -26.81
CA LYS A 133 13.47 -12.49 -26.50
C LYS A 133 12.96 -13.39 -25.39
N LEU A 134 12.33 -12.83 -24.33
CA LEU A 134 11.69 -13.57 -23.24
C LEU A 134 10.57 -14.51 -23.76
N LYS A 135 9.75 -14.06 -24.73
CA LYS A 135 8.69 -14.88 -25.34
C LYS A 135 9.22 -16.06 -26.18
N GLN A 136 10.48 -16.01 -26.62
CA GLN A 136 11.11 -17.06 -27.45
C GLN A 136 11.90 -18.10 -26.63
N MET A 137 12.17 -17.80 -25.34
CA MET A 137 12.88 -18.72 -24.47
C MET A 137 11.98 -19.89 -24.06
N ARG A 138 12.49 -21.10 -24.16
CA ARG A 138 11.81 -22.28 -23.65
C ARG A 138 12.32 -22.56 -22.24
N PRO A 139 11.40 -22.75 -21.26
CA PRO A 139 11.78 -23.18 -19.93
C PRO A 139 12.57 -24.48 -19.97
N ASP A 140 13.59 -24.60 -19.11
CA ASP A 140 14.31 -25.82 -18.90
C ASP A 140 13.39 -26.84 -18.21
N PRO A 141 13.18 -28.04 -18.76
CA PRO A 141 12.29 -29.04 -18.16
C PRO A 141 12.78 -29.59 -16.82
N GLU A 142 14.07 -29.46 -16.54
CA GLU A 142 14.69 -29.89 -15.27
C GLU A 142 14.89 -28.73 -14.27
N ALA A 143 14.41 -27.51 -14.60
CA ALA A 143 14.46 -26.38 -13.69
C ALA A 143 13.29 -26.38 -12.71
N VAL A 144 13.56 -25.96 -11.48
CA VAL A 144 12.52 -25.53 -10.53
C VAL A 144 12.18 -24.07 -10.84
N LYS A 145 10.91 -23.79 -11.09
CA LYS A 145 10.42 -22.44 -11.43
C LYS A 145 9.83 -21.76 -10.24
N ILE A 146 10.22 -20.53 -10.02
CA ILE A 146 9.64 -19.60 -9.05
C ILE A 146 8.90 -18.54 -9.85
N ILE A 147 7.57 -18.45 -9.67
CA ILE A 147 6.70 -17.61 -10.48
C ILE A 147 5.84 -16.75 -9.54
N PRO A 148 6.27 -15.53 -9.22
CA PRO A 148 5.43 -14.59 -8.50
C PRO A 148 4.25 -14.17 -9.39
N ILE A 149 3.02 -14.29 -8.90
CA ILE A 149 1.81 -13.79 -9.57
C ILE A 149 1.19 -12.60 -8.83
N GLY A 150 1.87 -12.17 -7.78
CA GLY A 150 1.61 -10.98 -6.99
C GLY A 150 2.72 -10.77 -5.96
N GLY A 151 2.80 -9.58 -5.40
CA GLY A 151 3.78 -9.23 -4.37
C GLY A 151 5.08 -8.62 -4.88
N VAL A 152 5.20 -8.34 -6.19
CA VAL A 152 6.41 -7.75 -6.77
C VAL A 152 6.07 -6.68 -7.82
N GLY A 153 7.02 -5.81 -8.09
CA GLY A 153 6.92 -4.83 -9.17
C GLY A 153 5.99 -3.66 -8.83
N GLU A 154 5.07 -3.38 -9.71
CA GLU A 154 4.23 -2.19 -9.67
C GLU A 154 3.17 -2.17 -8.56
N PHE A 155 2.70 -3.35 -8.16
CA PHE A 155 1.74 -3.54 -7.07
C PHE A 155 2.40 -4.30 -5.91
N GLY A 156 3.66 -3.97 -5.62
CA GLY A 156 4.56 -4.82 -4.86
C GLY A 156 4.23 -5.03 -3.39
N ILE A 157 3.51 -4.12 -2.72
CA ILE A 157 3.06 -4.31 -1.34
C ILE A 157 1.61 -4.73 -1.36
N GLY A 158 1.39 -6.04 -1.37
CA GLY A 158 0.06 -6.66 -1.39
C GLY A 158 -0.07 -7.73 -2.45
N LYS A 159 -1.18 -8.44 -2.42
CA LYS A 159 -1.51 -9.48 -3.40
C LYS A 159 -0.44 -10.59 -3.47
N ASN A 160 0.28 -10.83 -2.36
CA ASN A 160 1.37 -11.80 -2.33
C ASN A 160 0.88 -13.20 -2.72
N MET A 161 1.45 -13.75 -3.77
CA MET A 161 1.19 -15.11 -4.21
C MET A 161 2.32 -15.58 -5.13
N THR A 162 2.94 -16.71 -4.79
CA THR A 162 4.04 -17.29 -5.58
C THR A 162 3.78 -18.76 -5.86
N ILE A 163 4.05 -19.19 -7.09
CA ILE A 163 3.99 -20.58 -7.52
C ILE A 163 5.41 -21.13 -7.58
N ILE A 164 5.64 -22.29 -6.94
CA ILE A 164 6.86 -23.08 -7.13
C ILE A 164 6.47 -24.29 -7.94
N GLU A 165 7.02 -24.41 -9.15
CA GLU A 165 6.67 -25.48 -10.10
C GLU A 165 7.91 -26.32 -10.46
N TYR A 166 7.75 -27.62 -10.44
CA TYR A 166 8.69 -28.58 -11.03
C TYR A 166 7.93 -29.68 -11.74
N LYS A 167 8.14 -29.81 -13.06
CA LYS A 167 7.46 -30.79 -13.91
C LYS A 167 5.93 -30.76 -13.75
N SER A 168 5.34 -31.81 -13.18
CA SER A 168 3.89 -31.95 -12.96
C SER A 168 3.43 -31.58 -11.55
N GLU A 169 4.24 -30.91 -10.76
CA GLU A 169 3.95 -30.55 -9.37
C GLU A 169 4.09 -29.05 -9.13
N MET A 170 3.17 -28.51 -8.36
CA MET A 170 3.13 -27.12 -7.95
C MET A 170 2.87 -27.01 -6.45
N VAL A 171 3.56 -26.08 -5.79
CA VAL A 171 3.23 -25.60 -4.45
C VAL A 171 2.96 -24.11 -4.54
N ILE A 172 1.92 -23.65 -3.86
CA ILE A 172 1.54 -22.25 -3.80
C ILE A 172 1.94 -21.68 -2.45
N ILE A 173 2.55 -20.50 -2.44
CA ILE A 173 2.87 -19.75 -1.22
C ILE A 173 2.04 -18.48 -1.23
N ASP A 174 1.21 -18.32 -0.20
CA ASP A 174 0.30 -17.21 0.07
C ASP A 174 -0.80 -16.96 -1.00
N MET A 175 -1.84 -16.21 -0.63
CA MET A 175 -2.97 -15.77 -1.46
C MET A 175 -3.49 -14.44 -0.95
N GLY A 176 -2.76 -13.37 -1.22
CA GLY A 176 -3.02 -12.05 -0.68
C GLY A 176 -3.97 -11.18 -1.49
N VAL A 177 -4.43 -10.09 -0.86
CA VAL A 177 -5.12 -8.99 -1.53
C VAL A 177 -4.23 -7.75 -1.58
N LEU A 178 -4.52 -6.86 -2.52
CA LEU A 178 -4.03 -5.48 -2.55
C LEU A 178 -5.23 -4.55 -2.37
N PHE A 179 -5.19 -3.66 -1.38
CA PHE A 179 -6.22 -2.63 -1.23
C PHE A 179 -6.10 -1.58 -2.33
N ALA A 180 -7.24 -1.28 -2.95
CA ALA A 180 -7.30 -0.31 -4.02
C ALA A 180 -7.09 1.11 -3.49
N GLY A 181 -6.23 1.89 -4.15
CA GLY A 181 -6.08 3.32 -3.91
C GLY A 181 -7.14 4.14 -4.65
N ASP A 182 -7.03 5.47 -4.53
CA ASP A 182 -7.92 6.44 -5.19
C ASP A 182 -7.91 6.32 -6.74
N ASP A 183 -6.92 5.64 -7.30
CA ASP A 183 -6.82 5.37 -8.74
C ASP A 183 -7.84 4.33 -9.23
N TYR A 184 -8.51 3.61 -8.32
CA TYR A 184 -9.52 2.59 -8.63
C TYR A 184 -10.90 2.96 -8.06
N PRO A 185 -11.59 3.97 -8.59
CA PRO A 185 -12.86 4.44 -8.03
C PRO A 185 -13.92 3.33 -7.98
N GLY A 186 -14.43 3.07 -6.76
CA GLY A 186 -15.44 2.06 -6.48
C GLY A 186 -14.93 0.62 -6.53
N VAL A 187 -13.63 0.42 -6.37
CA VAL A 187 -12.97 -0.85 -6.08
C VAL A 187 -12.42 -0.78 -4.67
N ASN A 188 -12.60 -1.83 -3.88
CA ASN A 188 -12.09 -1.94 -2.52
C ASN A 188 -10.73 -2.65 -2.49
N TYR A 189 -10.61 -3.75 -3.24
CA TYR A 189 -9.35 -4.50 -3.32
C TYR A 189 -9.22 -5.28 -4.62
N LEU A 190 -7.99 -5.71 -4.89
CA LEU A 190 -7.59 -6.52 -6.02
C LEU A 190 -7.04 -7.87 -5.51
N ILE A 191 -7.29 -8.94 -6.27
CA ILE A 191 -6.70 -10.25 -6.03
C ILE A 191 -5.95 -10.72 -7.29
N PRO A 192 -5.00 -11.68 -7.17
CA PRO A 192 -4.32 -12.26 -8.32
C PRO A 192 -5.32 -12.93 -9.28
N ASP A 193 -5.12 -12.77 -10.58
CA ASP A 193 -5.77 -13.64 -11.58
C ASP A 193 -5.03 -14.96 -11.64
N ILE A 194 -5.71 -16.04 -11.27
CA ILE A 194 -5.14 -17.39 -11.20
C ILE A 194 -5.35 -18.22 -12.45
N LYS A 195 -5.57 -17.59 -13.61
CA LYS A 195 -5.82 -18.32 -14.87
C LYS A 195 -4.76 -19.38 -15.17
N TYR A 196 -3.49 -19.10 -14.92
CA TYR A 196 -2.40 -20.08 -15.09
C TYR A 196 -2.57 -21.29 -14.16
N LEU A 197 -3.01 -21.09 -12.92
CA LEU A 197 -3.30 -22.18 -11.99
C LEU A 197 -4.56 -22.95 -12.38
N GLU A 198 -5.63 -22.29 -12.83
CA GLU A 198 -6.85 -22.94 -13.32
C GLU A 198 -6.52 -23.91 -14.48
N ASP A 199 -5.66 -23.48 -15.42
CA ASP A 199 -5.22 -24.29 -16.55
C ASP A 199 -4.31 -25.47 -16.13
N ASN A 200 -3.73 -25.42 -14.92
CA ASN A 200 -2.80 -26.40 -14.36
C ASN A 200 -3.23 -26.96 -13.00
N ILE A 201 -4.50 -26.86 -12.64
CA ILE A 201 -5.00 -27.11 -11.27
C ILE A 201 -4.62 -28.49 -10.73
N ASN A 202 -4.54 -29.51 -11.59
CA ASN A 202 -4.16 -30.88 -11.21
C ASN A 202 -2.70 -31.03 -10.76
N LYS A 203 -1.85 -30.04 -11.06
CA LYS A 203 -0.45 -30.03 -10.61
C LYS A 203 -0.30 -29.54 -9.16
N VAL A 204 -1.30 -28.84 -8.60
CA VAL A 204 -1.21 -28.27 -7.25
C VAL A 204 -1.25 -29.37 -6.21
N LYS A 205 -0.16 -29.49 -5.43
CA LYS A 205 0.05 -30.51 -4.40
C LYS A 205 -0.17 -29.98 -2.99
N ALA A 206 0.12 -28.70 -2.77
CA ALA A 206 -0.05 -28.04 -1.48
C ALA A 206 -0.20 -26.52 -1.63
N ILE A 207 -0.80 -25.90 -0.62
CA ILE A 207 -0.86 -24.46 -0.43
C ILE A 207 -0.26 -24.17 0.95
N CYS A 208 0.72 -23.29 1.03
CA CYS A 208 1.44 -22.94 2.25
C CYS A 208 1.28 -21.45 2.54
N PHE A 209 0.95 -21.11 3.78
CA PHE A 209 0.81 -19.72 4.21
C PHE A 209 1.88 -19.32 5.20
N THR A 210 2.56 -18.20 4.94
CA THR A 210 3.59 -17.65 5.81
C THR A 210 2.99 -17.11 7.11
N HIS A 211 1.95 -16.30 7.00
CA HIS A 211 1.27 -15.65 8.13
C HIS A 211 -0.12 -15.13 7.75
N ALA A 212 -0.81 -14.47 8.69
CA ALA A 212 -2.23 -14.13 8.58
C ALA A 212 -2.53 -12.67 8.19
N HIS A 213 -1.60 -11.90 7.65
CA HIS A 213 -1.93 -10.58 7.10
C HIS A 213 -2.75 -10.71 5.81
N LEU A 214 -3.59 -9.71 5.54
CA LEU A 214 -4.53 -9.77 4.40
C LEU A 214 -3.83 -9.75 3.05
N ASP A 215 -2.70 -9.12 2.94
CA ASP A 215 -1.85 -9.12 1.75
C ASP A 215 -1.18 -10.49 1.49
N HIS A 216 -1.34 -11.46 2.43
CA HIS A 216 -0.90 -12.86 2.30
C HIS A 216 -2.05 -13.88 2.32
N ILE A 217 -3.20 -13.60 2.98
CA ILE A 217 -4.32 -14.54 3.05
C ILE A 217 -5.65 -13.95 2.55
N GLY A 218 -5.70 -12.66 2.24
CA GLY A 218 -6.97 -11.96 2.03
C GLY A 218 -7.78 -12.45 0.83
N ALA A 219 -7.14 -13.08 -0.17
CA ALA A 219 -7.83 -13.64 -1.32
C ALA A 219 -8.37 -15.08 -1.09
N CYS A 220 -8.11 -15.69 0.07
CA CYS A 220 -8.46 -17.09 0.32
C CYS A 220 -9.93 -17.40 0.08
N LYS A 221 -10.87 -16.55 0.51
CA LYS A 221 -12.31 -16.78 0.30
C LYS A 221 -12.70 -16.82 -1.17
N HIS A 222 -11.96 -16.13 -2.04
CA HIS A 222 -12.21 -16.10 -3.48
C HIS A 222 -11.47 -17.21 -4.24
N LEU A 223 -10.26 -17.56 -3.79
CA LEU A 223 -9.38 -18.45 -4.53
C LEU A 223 -9.45 -19.91 -4.08
N LEU A 224 -9.54 -20.18 -2.78
CA LEU A 224 -9.57 -21.57 -2.27
C LEU A 224 -10.71 -22.42 -2.87
N PRO A 225 -11.91 -21.89 -3.13
CA PRO A 225 -12.98 -22.69 -3.76
C PRO A 225 -12.65 -23.22 -5.17
N HIS A 226 -11.62 -22.72 -5.85
CA HIS A 226 -11.16 -23.23 -7.15
C HIS A 226 -10.34 -24.51 -7.02
N PHE A 227 -9.78 -24.81 -5.83
CA PHE A 227 -8.91 -25.95 -5.61
C PHE A 227 -9.69 -27.16 -5.09
N SER A 228 -9.08 -28.36 -5.23
CA SER A 228 -9.65 -29.58 -4.64
C SER A 228 -9.72 -29.46 -3.12
N THR A 229 -10.84 -29.88 -2.53
CA THR A 229 -10.98 -29.94 -1.06
C THR A 229 -9.97 -30.87 -0.41
N ASN A 230 -9.35 -31.80 -1.16
CA ASN A 230 -8.29 -32.66 -0.66
C ASN A 230 -6.90 -32.01 -0.70
N THR A 231 -6.73 -30.87 -1.39
CA THR A 231 -5.44 -30.16 -1.43
C THR A 231 -5.06 -29.71 -0.02
N PRO A 232 -3.92 -30.16 0.53
CA PRO A 232 -3.52 -29.77 1.87
C PRO A 232 -3.15 -28.29 1.91
N ILE A 233 -3.64 -27.62 2.95
CA ILE A 233 -3.42 -26.20 3.23
C ILE A 233 -2.69 -26.08 4.55
N TYR A 234 -1.45 -25.65 4.49
CA TYR A 234 -0.55 -25.54 5.64
C TYR A 234 -0.42 -24.09 6.12
N GLY A 235 -0.41 -23.91 7.43
CA GLY A 235 -0.14 -22.64 8.11
C GLY A 235 -0.18 -22.86 9.63
N THR A 236 0.27 -21.87 10.39
CA THR A 236 0.17 -21.95 11.87
C THR A 236 -1.28 -21.88 12.35
N ASP A 237 -1.55 -22.28 13.59
CA ASP A 237 -2.91 -22.29 14.15
C ASP A 237 -3.64 -20.97 14.01
N PHE A 238 -2.93 -19.84 14.24
CA PHE A 238 -3.50 -18.52 14.07
C PHE A 238 -3.84 -18.22 12.60
N THR A 239 -2.92 -18.52 11.69
CA THR A 239 -3.11 -18.32 10.24
C THR A 239 -4.26 -19.14 9.70
N ILE A 240 -4.33 -20.44 10.04
CA ILE A 240 -5.45 -21.32 9.67
C ILE A 240 -6.77 -20.83 10.29
N GLY A 241 -6.73 -20.36 11.55
CA GLY A 241 -7.89 -19.78 12.21
C GLY A 241 -8.46 -18.57 11.48
N MET A 242 -7.58 -17.68 10.98
CA MET A 242 -7.96 -16.50 10.20
C MET A 242 -8.52 -16.87 8.82
N ILE A 243 -7.92 -17.83 8.12
CA ILE A 243 -8.42 -18.33 6.83
C ILE A 243 -9.80 -18.97 7.01
N LYS A 244 -9.97 -19.85 8.01
CA LYS A 244 -11.29 -20.45 8.32
C LYS A 244 -12.34 -19.39 8.64
N LYS A 245 -11.96 -18.30 9.31
CA LYS A 245 -12.85 -17.17 9.57
C LYS A 245 -13.30 -16.49 8.28
N GLN A 246 -12.37 -16.20 7.36
CA GLN A 246 -12.73 -15.63 6.06
C GLN A 246 -13.62 -16.58 5.23
N MET A 247 -13.30 -17.86 5.21
CA MET A 247 -14.12 -18.87 4.50
C MET A 247 -15.55 -18.95 5.07
N SER A 248 -15.71 -18.75 6.40
CA SER A 248 -17.05 -18.75 7.04
C SER A 248 -17.94 -17.57 6.64
N GLU A 249 -17.44 -16.60 5.87
CA GLU A 249 -18.21 -15.51 5.28
C GLU A 249 -18.94 -15.93 3.98
N LEU A 250 -18.57 -17.07 3.39
CA LEU A 250 -19.24 -17.64 2.25
C LEU A 250 -20.51 -18.39 2.67
N ASP A 251 -21.59 -18.21 1.90
CA ASP A 251 -22.86 -18.93 2.14
C ASP A 251 -22.68 -20.45 2.06
N GLU A 252 -21.82 -20.92 1.14
CA GLU A 252 -21.51 -22.33 0.90
C GLU A 252 -19.97 -22.50 0.85
N ALA A 253 -19.33 -22.49 2.02
CA ALA A 253 -17.89 -22.69 2.11
C ALA A 253 -17.53 -24.17 1.92
N PRO A 254 -16.59 -24.52 1.00
CA PRO A 254 -16.09 -25.88 0.89
C PRO A 254 -15.31 -26.29 2.15
N ASP A 255 -15.41 -27.54 2.53
CA ASP A 255 -14.64 -28.12 3.64
C ASP A 255 -13.23 -28.48 3.15
N MET A 256 -12.31 -27.52 3.26
CA MET A 256 -10.94 -27.63 2.78
C MET A 256 -10.07 -28.40 3.78
N ASN A 257 -9.03 -29.05 3.30
CA ASN A 257 -8.06 -29.81 4.10
C ASN A 257 -7.03 -28.91 4.79
N TYR A 258 -7.41 -28.34 5.94
CA TYR A 258 -6.55 -27.45 6.72
C TYR A 258 -5.64 -28.23 7.67
N ILE A 259 -4.34 -27.97 7.61
CA ILE A 259 -3.30 -28.61 8.43
C ILE A 259 -2.55 -27.52 9.19
N SER A 260 -2.75 -27.48 10.52
CA SER A 260 -1.98 -26.59 11.39
C SER A 260 -0.57 -27.13 11.61
N VAL A 261 0.43 -26.27 11.42
CA VAL A 261 1.84 -26.56 11.67
C VAL A 261 2.34 -25.85 12.91
N ASP A 262 3.21 -26.54 13.65
CA ASP A 262 3.94 -25.97 14.77
C ASP A 262 5.40 -25.73 14.33
N PRO A 263 5.81 -24.47 14.12
CA PRO A 263 7.14 -24.17 13.59
C PRO A 263 8.28 -24.58 14.53
N PHE A 264 7.99 -24.78 15.83
CA PHE A 264 9.01 -25.21 16.80
C PHE A 264 9.26 -26.72 16.81
N LYS A 265 8.48 -27.51 16.05
CA LYS A 265 8.75 -28.94 15.85
C LYS A 265 9.77 -29.23 14.77
N HIS A 266 10.09 -28.22 13.95
CA HIS A 266 11.05 -28.34 12.83
C HIS A 266 10.74 -29.54 11.92
N GLU A 267 9.43 -29.78 11.69
CA GLU A 267 8.97 -30.92 10.90
C GLU A 267 9.20 -30.67 9.43
N LYS A 268 9.93 -31.61 8.76
CA LYS A 268 10.06 -31.65 7.31
C LYS A 268 8.85 -32.37 6.72
N ILE A 269 7.90 -31.61 6.19
CA ILE A 269 6.66 -32.13 5.66
C ILE A 269 6.84 -32.45 4.17
N GLN A 270 6.75 -33.73 3.79
CA GLN A 270 6.74 -34.12 2.39
C GLN A 270 5.38 -33.80 1.78
N VAL A 271 5.31 -32.80 0.90
CA VAL A 271 4.06 -32.34 0.27
C VAL A 271 3.81 -32.99 -1.09
N SER A 272 4.89 -33.50 -1.74
CA SER A 272 4.81 -34.24 -2.99
C SER A 272 6.08 -35.09 -3.18
N GLU A 273 6.24 -35.76 -4.32
CA GLU A 273 7.45 -36.53 -4.63
C GLU A 273 8.71 -35.66 -4.62
N ASN A 274 8.59 -34.44 -5.17
CA ASN A 274 9.74 -33.56 -5.41
C ASN A 274 9.85 -32.41 -4.41
N PHE A 275 8.86 -32.17 -3.55
CA PHE A 275 8.86 -31.05 -2.62
C PHE A 275 8.65 -31.46 -1.18
N SER A 276 9.51 -30.96 -0.30
CA SER A 276 9.23 -30.92 1.13
C SER A 276 9.36 -29.51 1.69
N VAL A 277 8.51 -29.18 2.67
CA VAL A 277 8.46 -27.86 3.30
C VAL A 277 8.73 -27.96 4.79
N GLU A 278 9.30 -26.92 5.36
CA GLU A 278 9.51 -26.74 6.79
C GLU A 278 9.20 -25.29 7.14
N PHE A 279 8.44 -25.07 8.20
CA PHE A 279 8.06 -23.75 8.68
C PHE A 279 8.99 -23.35 9.81
N ILE A 280 9.62 -22.18 9.70
CA ILE A 280 10.56 -21.65 10.69
C ILE A 280 9.95 -20.40 11.31
N HIS A 281 9.88 -20.36 12.63
CA HIS A 281 9.36 -19.18 13.32
C HIS A 281 10.23 -17.95 13.06
N THR A 282 9.60 -16.87 12.62
CA THR A 282 10.19 -15.53 12.46
C THR A 282 9.32 -14.48 13.13
N LEU A 283 9.94 -13.43 13.66
CA LEU A 283 9.22 -12.32 14.27
C LEU A 283 8.57 -11.43 13.22
N HIS A 284 7.31 -11.08 13.47
CA HIS A 284 6.57 -10.09 12.72
C HIS A 284 5.51 -9.44 13.64
N SER A 285 4.65 -8.56 13.09
CA SER A 285 3.61 -7.87 13.87
C SER A 285 2.37 -8.72 14.18
N ILE A 286 2.31 -9.95 13.70
CA ILE A 286 1.18 -10.87 13.85
C ILE A 286 1.64 -12.23 14.39
N PRO A 287 0.84 -12.93 15.23
CA PRO A 287 1.21 -14.22 15.75
C PRO A 287 1.33 -15.31 14.70
N GLY A 288 2.22 -16.27 14.95
CA GLY A 288 2.37 -17.44 14.10
C GLY A 288 3.00 -17.15 12.74
N ASN A 289 3.78 -16.09 12.66
CA ASN A 289 4.54 -15.78 11.46
C ASN A 289 5.68 -16.78 11.24
N THR A 290 5.92 -17.15 9.97
CA THR A 290 6.95 -18.11 9.60
C THR A 290 7.62 -17.78 8.28
N ALA A 291 8.90 -18.08 8.18
CA ALA A 291 9.56 -18.34 6.92
C ALA A 291 9.25 -19.78 6.45
N ILE A 292 9.33 -20.03 5.15
CA ILE A 292 9.14 -21.36 4.55
C ILE A 292 10.45 -21.82 3.92
N VAL A 293 10.99 -22.93 4.41
CA VAL A 293 12.14 -23.60 3.80
C VAL A 293 11.63 -24.72 2.91
N MET A 294 11.81 -24.56 1.61
CA MET A 294 11.39 -25.55 0.62
C MET A 294 12.59 -26.28 0.05
N ARG A 295 12.59 -27.60 0.16
CA ARG A 295 13.59 -28.46 -0.47
C ARG A 295 13.04 -28.96 -1.78
N THR A 296 13.83 -28.80 -2.81
CA THR A 296 13.50 -29.13 -4.21
C THR A 296 14.59 -29.98 -4.83
N PRO A 297 14.37 -30.61 -6.00
CA PRO A 297 15.43 -31.34 -6.68
C PRO A 297 16.67 -30.53 -7.01
N ASN A 298 16.53 -29.22 -7.23
CA ASN A 298 17.63 -28.32 -7.63
C ASN A 298 18.24 -27.54 -6.46
N GLY A 299 17.72 -27.71 -5.25
CA GLY A 299 18.29 -27.07 -4.08
C GLY A 299 17.27 -26.57 -3.07
N LEU A 300 17.77 -25.91 -2.04
CA LEU A 300 16.99 -25.36 -0.96
C LEU A 300 16.63 -23.91 -1.24
N ILE A 301 15.33 -23.60 -1.19
CA ILE A 301 14.76 -22.26 -1.30
C ILE A 301 14.34 -21.80 0.11
N TYR A 302 14.86 -20.66 0.56
CA TYR A 302 14.42 -20.00 1.78
C TYR A 302 13.48 -18.84 1.39
N PHE A 303 12.20 -18.97 1.71
CA PHE A 303 11.20 -17.93 1.51
C PHE A 303 10.97 -17.21 2.85
N SER A 304 11.39 -15.94 2.95
CA SER A 304 11.43 -15.25 4.25
C SER A 304 10.05 -15.03 4.86
N GLY A 305 8.98 -14.90 4.03
CA GLY A 305 7.78 -14.21 4.47
C GLY A 305 8.13 -12.80 4.92
N ASP A 306 7.26 -12.18 5.70
CA ASP A 306 7.52 -10.91 6.34
C ASP A 306 8.23 -11.14 7.67
N TRP A 307 9.17 -10.27 8.00
CA TRP A 307 9.92 -10.44 9.24
C TRP A 307 10.49 -9.13 9.75
N ARG A 308 10.81 -9.10 11.03
CA ARG A 308 11.54 -8.01 11.67
C ARG A 308 12.52 -8.53 12.71
N TYR A 309 13.45 -7.68 13.09
CA TYR A 309 14.33 -7.90 14.23
C TYR A 309 13.78 -7.19 15.47
N GLU A 310 13.84 -7.85 16.63
CA GLU A 310 13.69 -7.21 17.94
C GLU A 310 14.75 -7.77 18.89
N ALA A 311 15.45 -6.88 19.60
CA ALA A 311 16.42 -7.29 20.61
C ALA A 311 15.74 -7.93 21.84
N ASN A 312 14.52 -7.51 22.16
CA ASN A 312 13.72 -8.00 23.29
C ASN A 312 12.27 -8.21 22.82
N PRO A 313 12.00 -9.31 22.09
CA PRO A 313 10.69 -9.54 21.50
C PRO A 313 9.64 -9.91 22.56
N MET A 314 8.41 -9.55 22.26
CA MET A 314 7.27 -10.06 22.99
C MET A 314 6.97 -11.50 22.53
N GLY A 315 7.30 -12.48 23.39
CA GLY A 315 7.14 -13.90 23.09
C GLY A 315 8.46 -14.56 22.71
N VAL A 316 8.42 -15.41 21.68
CA VAL A 316 9.60 -16.18 21.24
C VAL A 316 10.33 -15.43 20.15
N GLN A 317 11.65 -15.43 20.23
CA GLN A 317 12.56 -14.85 19.22
C GLN A 317 12.49 -15.64 17.91
N THR A 318 12.85 -15.00 16.80
CA THR A 318 13.15 -15.70 15.54
C THR A 318 14.07 -16.90 15.82
N ASP A 319 13.75 -18.04 15.24
CA ASP A 319 14.46 -19.30 15.47
C ASP A 319 15.81 -19.33 14.72
N TYR A 320 16.73 -18.49 15.20
CA TYR A 320 18.07 -18.36 14.62
C TYR A 320 18.87 -19.66 14.75
N GLU A 321 18.64 -20.47 15.81
CA GLU A 321 19.34 -21.75 16.00
C GLU A 321 18.99 -22.69 14.86
N ARG A 322 17.70 -22.81 14.52
CA ARG A 322 17.26 -23.65 13.42
C ARG A 322 17.74 -23.14 12.06
N ILE A 323 17.72 -21.83 11.85
CA ILE A 323 18.26 -21.19 10.65
C ILE A 323 19.75 -21.55 10.49
N ASP A 324 20.56 -21.38 11.54
CA ASP A 324 21.99 -21.68 11.53
C ASP A 324 22.27 -23.18 11.27
N GLU A 325 21.44 -24.07 11.82
CA GLU A 325 21.54 -25.51 11.51
C GLU A 325 21.28 -25.82 10.04
N ILE A 326 20.27 -25.20 9.43
CA ILE A 326 19.93 -25.37 8.00
C ILE A 326 21.08 -24.86 7.15
N VAL A 327 21.60 -23.67 7.44
CA VAL A 327 22.73 -23.08 6.72
C VAL A 327 23.97 -23.96 6.81
N ALA A 328 24.30 -24.47 8.01
CA ALA A 328 25.48 -25.30 8.22
C ALA A 328 25.37 -26.68 7.57
N LYS A 329 24.20 -27.30 7.57
CA LYS A 329 24.00 -28.68 7.11
C LYS A 329 23.60 -28.79 5.63
N GLU A 330 22.79 -27.86 5.15
CA GLU A 330 22.15 -27.94 3.83
C GLU A 330 22.60 -26.79 2.92
N GLY A 331 22.87 -25.61 3.49
CA GLY A 331 23.12 -24.38 2.74
C GLY A 331 21.83 -23.83 2.10
N VAL A 332 21.84 -22.56 1.69
CA VAL A 332 20.70 -21.91 1.02
C VAL A 332 21.07 -21.67 -0.45
N ASP A 333 20.39 -22.35 -1.37
CA ASP A 333 20.65 -22.21 -2.80
C ASP A 333 19.96 -20.99 -3.40
N LEU A 334 18.76 -20.62 -2.87
CA LEU A 334 18.03 -19.43 -3.25
C LEU A 334 17.34 -18.84 -2.03
N MET A 335 17.48 -17.52 -1.82
CA MET A 335 16.69 -16.76 -0.87
C MET A 335 15.70 -15.85 -1.62
N VAL A 336 14.42 -15.93 -1.26
CA VAL A 336 13.37 -14.98 -1.64
C VAL A 336 13.05 -14.17 -0.41
N ASN A 337 13.36 -12.87 -0.42
CA ASN A 337 13.36 -12.02 0.78
C ASN A 337 12.52 -10.76 0.61
N GLU A 338 11.72 -10.41 1.62
CA GLU A 338 10.92 -9.20 1.63
C GLU A 338 11.75 -7.91 1.51
N SER A 339 11.13 -6.80 1.08
CA SER A 339 11.81 -5.52 0.81
C SER A 339 11.11 -4.30 1.39
N THR A 340 10.01 -4.49 2.14
CA THR A 340 9.05 -3.42 2.49
C THR A 340 9.69 -2.20 3.17
N ASN A 341 10.64 -2.41 4.08
CA ASN A 341 11.31 -1.32 4.82
C ASN A 341 12.80 -1.18 4.50
N ILE A 342 13.25 -1.65 3.37
CA ILE A 342 14.67 -1.61 2.99
C ILE A 342 15.27 -0.20 3.03
N ASP A 343 14.46 0.85 2.82
CA ASP A 343 14.88 2.24 2.86
C ASP A 343 14.94 2.84 4.28
N SER A 344 14.50 2.09 5.30
CA SER A 344 14.61 2.52 6.69
C SER A 344 16.03 2.32 7.19
N PRO A 345 16.80 3.40 7.48
CA PRO A 345 18.20 3.27 7.85
C PRO A 345 18.38 2.69 9.25
N GLY A 346 19.51 2.01 9.46
CA GLY A 346 19.87 1.45 10.76
C GLY A 346 19.17 0.14 11.06
N ARG A 347 19.02 -0.14 12.35
CA ARG A 347 18.31 -1.29 12.90
C ARG A 347 17.00 -0.88 13.50
N HIS A 348 16.11 -1.82 13.64
CA HIS A 348 14.86 -1.63 14.38
C HIS A 348 15.18 -1.30 15.86
N PRO A 349 14.94 -0.05 16.32
CA PRO A 349 15.57 0.44 17.56
C PRO A 349 14.81 0.08 18.84
N HIS A 350 13.57 -0.38 18.73
CA HIS A 350 12.64 -0.57 19.85
C HIS A 350 11.96 -1.93 19.81
N SER A 351 11.33 -2.30 20.92
CA SER A 351 10.49 -3.49 21.04
C SER A 351 9.02 -3.15 21.25
N GLU A 352 8.14 -4.12 21.06
CA GLU A 352 6.72 -3.95 21.41
C GLU A 352 6.53 -3.64 22.90
N TYR A 353 7.42 -4.09 23.79
CA TYR A 353 7.37 -3.73 25.22
C TYR A 353 7.55 -2.23 25.43
N ASP A 354 8.46 -1.58 24.69
CA ASP A 354 8.64 -0.13 24.76
C ASP A 354 7.37 0.61 24.38
N VAL A 355 6.69 0.15 23.34
CA VAL A 355 5.38 0.71 22.94
C VAL A 355 4.33 0.52 24.00
N GLY A 356 4.23 -0.69 24.59
CA GLY A 356 3.31 -0.98 25.67
C GLY A 356 3.53 -0.05 26.87
N GLU A 357 4.78 0.12 27.32
CA GLU A 357 5.15 1.03 28.39
C GLU A 357 4.76 2.48 28.07
N ASN A 358 5.03 2.95 26.84
CA ASN A 358 4.68 4.30 26.42
C ASN A 358 3.15 4.52 26.35
N LEU A 359 2.38 3.53 25.90
CA LEU A 359 0.92 3.57 25.96
C LEU A 359 0.44 3.65 27.42
N GLY A 360 1.09 2.93 28.32
CA GLY A 360 0.85 3.03 29.75
C GLY A 360 1.11 4.44 30.29
N LYS A 361 2.23 5.07 29.94
CA LYS A 361 2.55 6.46 30.31
C LYS A 361 1.50 7.46 29.79
N VAL A 362 0.98 7.25 28.58
CA VAL A 362 -0.14 8.05 28.04
C VAL A 362 -1.39 7.87 28.90
N MET A 363 -1.75 6.63 29.28
CA MET A 363 -2.89 6.36 30.18
C MET A 363 -2.75 7.01 31.55
N ASP A 364 -1.53 7.10 32.09
CA ASP A 364 -1.24 7.77 33.37
C ASP A 364 -1.35 9.29 33.26
N HIS A 365 -0.85 9.86 32.17
CA HIS A 365 -0.90 11.32 31.95
C HIS A 365 -2.35 11.82 31.80
N TYR A 366 -3.21 11.05 31.15
CA TYR A 366 -4.62 11.37 30.91
C TYR A 366 -5.55 10.50 31.76
N ALA A 367 -5.23 10.37 33.04
CA ALA A 367 -5.92 9.44 33.93
C ALA A 367 -7.41 9.76 34.14
N GLY A 368 -7.85 11.02 33.99
CA GLY A 368 -9.23 11.46 34.28
C GLY A 368 -10.26 11.24 33.17
N GLY A 369 -9.84 10.84 31.95
CA GLY A 369 -10.70 10.64 30.79
C GLY A 369 -10.67 9.24 30.24
N ARG A 370 -11.50 8.98 29.20
CA ARG A 370 -11.41 7.75 28.41
C ARG A 370 -10.15 7.80 27.53
N VAL A 371 -9.53 6.64 27.38
CA VAL A 371 -8.43 6.48 26.41
C VAL A 371 -8.93 5.63 25.25
N ILE A 372 -8.83 6.15 24.03
CA ILE A 372 -9.23 5.49 22.80
C ILE A 372 -7.95 5.24 21.99
N ILE A 373 -7.60 3.98 21.77
CA ILE A 373 -6.37 3.60 21.04
C ILE A 373 -6.77 3.01 19.70
N SER A 374 -6.37 3.67 18.62
CA SER A 374 -6.56 3.18 17.28
C SER A 374 -5.27 2.53 16.77
N CYS A 375 -5.36 1.27 16.35
CA CYS A 375 -4.26 0.47 15.83
C CYS A 375 -4.74 -0.51 14.75
N PHE A 376 -3.81 -1.16 14.07
CA PHE A 376 -4.15 -2.25 13.15
C PHE A 376 -4.70 -3.44 13.91
N SER A 377 -5.78 -4.03 13.40
CA SER A 377 -6.45 -5.18 14.03
C SER A 377 -5.60 -6.45 14.05
N SER A 378 -4.57 -6.52 13.21
CA SER A 378 -3.63 -7.64 13.12
C SER A 378 -2.51 -7.59 14.18
N GLN A 379 -2.28 -6.43 14.83
CA GLN A 379 -1.21 -6.25 15.83
C GLN A 379 -1.61 -6.86 17.19
N ILE A 380 -1.73 -8.17 17.24
CA ILE A 380 -2.21 -8.90 18.41
C ILE A 380 -1.30 -8.72 19.63
N SER A 381 0.02 -8.69 19.44
CA SER A 381 0.98 -8.40 20.51
C SER A 381 0.74 -7.01 21.13
N ARG A 382 0.47 -6.00 20.30
CA ARG A 382 0.10 -4.66 20.74
C ARG A 382 -1.19 -4.66 21.56
N ILE A 383 -2.20 -5.41 21.10
CA ILE A 383 -3.48 -5.55 21.80
C ILE A 383 -3.26 -6.20 23.19
N GLU A 384 -2.41 -7.21 23.29
CA GLU A 384 -2.06 -7.83 24.58
C GLU A 384 -1.42 -6.83 25.55
N LEU A 385 -0.50 -5.99 25.04
CA LEU A 385 0.13 -4.95 25.84
C LEU A 385 -0.87 -3.89 26.28
N ILE A 386 -1.78 -3.45 25.39
CA ILE A 386 -2.85 -2.51 25.74
C ILE A 386 -3.73 -3.10 26.86
N LEU A 387 -4.13 -4.37 26.74
CA LEU A 387 -4.92 -5.07 27.78
C LEU A 387 -4.17 -5.13 29.12
N THR A 388 -2.88 -5.43 29.06
CA THR A 388 -2.02 -5.51 30.25
C THR A 388 -1.85 -4.15 30.92
N GLU A 389 -1.55 -3.10 30.16
CA GLU A 389 -1.36 -1.75 30.69
C GLU A 389 -2.66 -1.12 31.19
N ALA A 390 -3.78 -1.39 30.51
CA ALA A 390 -5.11 -0.98 30.99
C ALA A 390 -5.48 -1.67 32.31
N ALA A 391 -5.26 -2.98 32.40
CA ALA A 391 -5.53 -3.74 33.63
C ALA A 391 -4.71 -3.26 34.83
N LYS A 392 -3.41 -2.96 34.65
CA LYS A 392 -2.55 -2.38 35.71
C LYS A 392 -3.14 -1.08 36.28
N ARG A 393 -3.88 -0.30 35.45
CA ARG A 393 -4.50 0.98 35.82
C ARG A 393 -5.98 0.85 36.19
N GLY A 394 -6.48 -0.38 36.28
CA GLY A 394 -7.87 -0.67 36.63
C GLY A 394 -8.88 -0.19 35.59
N ARG A 395 -8.43 -0.02 34.31
CA ARG A 395 -9.30 0.28 33.18
C ARG A 395 -9.86 -1.00 32.57
N LYS A 396 -11.11 -0.96 32.15
CA LYS A 396 -11.76 -2.00 31.34
C LYS A 396 -11.60 -1.69 29.87
N VAL A 397 -11.37 -2.71 29.04
CA VAL A 397 -11.13 -2.57 27.62
C VAL A 397 -12.31 -3.08 26.83
N ALA A 398 -12.79 -2.24 25.89
CA ALA A 398 -13.81 -2.62 24.91
C ALA A 398 -13.23 -2.51 23.50
N PHE A 399 -13.55 -3.48 22.65
CA PHE A 399 -13.11 -3.50 21.24
C PHE A 399 -14.20 -2.96 20.33
N SER A 400 -13.81 -2.18 19.31
CA SER A 400 -14.69 -1.68 18.27
C SER A 400 -14.08 -1.84 16.89
N GLY A 401 -14.88 -2.33 15.95
CA GLY A 401 -14.49 -2.69 14.60
C GLY A 401 -14.63 -4.19 14.35
N PHE A 402 -15.22 -4.54 13.21
CA PHE A 402 -15.49 -5.94 12.86
C PHE A 402 -14.19 -6.76 12.80
N SER A 403 -13.18 -6.29 12.07
CA SER A 403 -11.88 -6.95 11.99
C SER A 403 -11.18 -7.03 13.36
N MET A 404 -11.23 -5.96 14.17
CA MET A 404 -10.64 -5.93 15.51
C MET A 404 -11.23 -7.03 16.41
N ILE A 405 -12.55 -7.14 16.46
CA ILE A 405 -13.25 -8.15 17.29
C ILE A 405 -12.92 -9.56 16.78
N ASN A 406 -12.98 -9.79 15.48
CA ASN A 406 -12.70 -11.08 14.86
C ASN A 406 -11.26 -11.55 15.13
N ASN A 407 -10.27 -10.67 14.94
CA ASN A 407 -8.87 -11.02 15.13
C ASN A 407 -8.55 -11.35 16.59
N VAL A 408 -9.12 -10.56 17.52
CA VAL A 408 -9.01 -10.86 18.97
C VAL A 408 -9.68 -12.20 19.32
N GLU A 409 -10.84 -12.51 18.73
CA GLU A 409 -11.53 -13.78 18.95
C GLU A 409 -10.70 -14.98 18.47
N VAL A 410 -10.11 -14.89 17.26
CA VAL A 410 -9.20 -15.93 16.74
C VAL A 410 -7.96 -16.05 17.63
N ALA A 411 -7.36 -14.93 18.06
CA ALA A 411 -6.20 -14.93 18.94
C ALA A 411 -6.47 -15.58 20.31
N LEU A 412 -7.67 -15.38 20.85
CA LEU A 412 -8.11 -16.04 22.09
C LEU A 412 -8.27 -17.57 21.90
N ARG A 413 -8.87 -17.99 20.78
CA ARG A 413 -9.09 -19.41 20.46
C ARG A 413 -7.77 -20.15 20.22
N SER A 414 -6.85 -19.54 19.47
CA SER A 414 -5.51 -20.10 19.19
C SER A 414 -4.55 -19.94 20.37
N LYS A 415 -4.96 -19.31 21.47
CA LYS A 415 -4.11 -18.99 22.63
C LYS A 415 -2.89 -18.13 22.28
N SER A 416 -2.99 -17.36 21.22
CA SER A 416 -1.91 -16.45 20.76
C SER A 416 -1.86 -15.15 21.55
N ILE A 417 -2.79 -14.92 22.48
CA ILE A 417 -2.89 -13.75 23.34
C ILE A 417 -3.20 -14.13 24.79
N LYS A 418 -2.54 -13.46 25.72
CA LYS A 418 -2.83 -13.58 27.16
C LYS A 418 -3.64 -12.37 27.62
N VAL A 419 -4.78 -12.61 28.26
CA VAL A 419 -5.69 -11.56 28.72
C VAL A 419 -5.77 -11.54 30.24
N PRO A 420 -5.48 -10.41 30.89
CA PRO A 420 -5.71 -10.27 32.35
C PRO A 420 -7.19 -10.46 32.66
N LYS A 421 -7.44 -11.13 33.78
CA LYS A 421 -8.82 -11.49 34.22
C LYS A 421 -9.71 -10.25 34.28
N ASP A 422 -10.94 -10.39 33.81
CA ASP A 422 -12.02 -9.39 33.90
C ASP A 422 -11.67 -8.03 33.22
N THR A 423 -10.69 -8.00 32.28
CA THR A 423 -10.28 -6.77 31.60
C THR A 423 -11.18 -6.43 30.43
N ILE A 424 -11.58 -7.42 29.61
CA ILE A 424 -12.42 -7.22 28.42
C ILE A 424 -13.89 -7.10 28.83
N ILE A 425 -14.56 -6.06 28.28
CA ILE A 425 -16.00 -5.83 28.45
C ILE A 425 -16.68 -5.58 27.10
N LYS A 426 -18.01 -5.68 27.06
CA LYS A 426 -18.78 -5.27 25.89
C LYS A 426 -18.78 -3.76 25.72
N MET A 427 -18.94 -3.29 24.48
CA MET A 427 -18.96 -1.85 24.17
C MET A 427 -20.09 -1.11 24.91
N GLU A 428 -21.27 -1.72 25.05
CA GLU A 428 -22.41 -1.13 25.78
C GLU A 428 -22.12 -0.93 27.29
N ASP A 429 -21.27 -1.77 27.87
CA ASP A 429 -20.94 -1.69 29.29
C ASP A 429 -20.01 -0.53 29.62
N THR A 430 -19.32 0.02 28.61
CA THR A 430 -18.50 1.24 28.76
C THR A 430 -19.34 2.43 29.22
N LEU A 431 -20.62 2.48 28.85
CA LEU A 431 -21.55 3.55 29.23
C LEU A 431 -21.95 3.53 30.73
N LYS A 432 -21.68 2.42 31.40
CA LYS A 432 -22.00 2.22 32.83
C LYS A 432 -20.81 2.53 33.74
N LEU A 433 -19.65 2.76 33.17
CA LEU A 433 -18.42 3.00 33.91
C LEU A 433 -18.05 4.48 33.88
N PRO A 434 -17.35 5.00 34.90
CA PRO A 434 -16.74 6.31 34.84
C PRO A 434 -15.64 6.35 33.78
N ASP A 435 -15.48 7.50 33.12
CA ASP A 435 -14.60 7.67 31.96
C ASP A 435 -13.14 7.22 32.22
N GLU A 436 -12.63 7.49 33.41
CA GLU A 436 -11.28 7.09 33.83
C GLU A 436 -11.08 5.59 33.98
N LYS A 437 -12.16 4.79 33.93
CA LYS A 437 -12.12 3.32 33.95
C LYS A 437 -12.29 2.69 32.58
N VAL A 438 -12.38 3.49 31.52
CA VAL A 438 -12.64 3.01 30.17
C VAL A 438 -11.40 3.17 29.28
N CYS A 439 -11.05 2.09 28.57
CA CYS A 439 -10.16 2.09 27.43
C CYS A 439 -10.87 1.47 26.23
N ILE A 440 -10.80 2.08 25.08
CA ILE A 440 -11.41 1.58 23.84
C ILE A 440 -10.29 1.29 22.84
N VAL A 441 -10.27 0.09 22.28
CA VAL A 441 -9.35 -0.28 21.19
C VAL A 441 -10.15 -0.43 19.91
N CYS A 442 -9.75 0.30 18.87
CA CYS A 442 -10.54 0.38 17.64
C CYS A 442 -9.69 0.41 16.37
N THR A 443 -10.34 0.16 15.24
CA THR A 443 -9.79 0.39 13.89
C THR A 443 -10.04 1.81 13.42
N GLY A 444 -9.46 2.17 12.26
CA GLY A 444 -9.66 3.48 11.61
C GLY A 444 -8.47 4.42 11.78
N SER A 445 -7.30 3.87 12.13
CA SER A 445 -6.07 4.65 12.24
C SER A 445 -5.53 5.15 10.89
N GLN A 446 -6.06 4.65 9.77
CA GLN A 446 -5.72 5.08 8.41
C GLN A 446 -6.70 6.12 7.85
N GLY A 447 -7.72 6.50 8.62
CA GLY A 447 -8.67 7.56 8.27
C GLY A 447 -9.72 7.15 7.23
N GLU A 448 -9.95 5.85 7.04
CA GLU A 448 -10.95 5.34 6.10
C GLU A 448 -12.36 5.85 6.50
N LEU A 449 -13.16 6.27 5.53
CA LEU A 449 -14.45 6.94 5.75
C LEU A 449 -15.43 6.14 6.62
N ASN A 450 -15.49 4.82 6.40
CA ASN A 450 -16.41 3.93 7.11
C ASN A 450 -15.81 3.30 8.37
N ALA A 451 -14.54 3.60 8.68
CA ALA A 451 -13.86 3.03 9.84
C ALA A 451 -14.44 3.54 11.16
N VAL A 452 -14.18 2.77 12.21
CA VAL A 452 -14.75 3.02 13.54
C VAL A 452 -14.40 4.41 14.07
N LEU A 453 -13.13 4.78 13.99
CA LEU A 453 -12.67 6.07 14.53
C LEU A 453 -13.34 7.25 13.80
N ASN A 454 -13.46 7.19 12.48
CA ASN A 454 -14.13 8.23 11.70
C ASN A 454 -15.64 8.30 11.99
N ARG A 455 -16.29 7.15 12.23
CA ARG A 455 -17.67 7.09 12.70
C ARG A 455 -17.87 7.66 14.10
N MET A 456 -16.87 7.59 14.98
CA MET A 456 -16.91 8.27 16.29
C MET A 456 -16.81 9.78 16.11
N VAL A 457 -15.92 10.26 15.24
CA VAL A 457 -15.73 11.68 14.90
C VAL A 457 -17.01 12.29 14.31
N THR A 458 -17.64 11.59 13.36
CA THR A 458 -18.86 12.07 12.70
C THR A 458 -20.15 11.88 13.51
N GLY A 459 -20.06 11.30 14.74
CA GLY A 459 -21.19 10.97 15.59
C GLY A 459 -22.05 9.81 15.08
N ALA A 460 -21.60 9.09 14.06
CA ALA A 460 -22.30 7.92 13.49
C ALA A 460 -22.06 6.60 14.26
N HIS A 461 -21.16 6.59 15.25
CA HIS A 461 -20.91 5.40 16.04
C HIS A 461 -22.04 5.16 17.04
N LYS A 462 -22.53 3.91 17.12
CA LYS A 462 -23.73 3.53 17.89
C LYS A 462 -23.66 3.87 19.38
N PHE A 463 -22.49 3.70 20.00
CA PHE A 463 -22.35 3.83 21.46
C PHE A 463 -21.45 4.99 21.88
N ILE A 464 -20.47 5.35 21.10
CA ILE A 464 -19.42 6.29 21.47
C ILE A 464 -19.57 7.59 20.66
N LYS A 465 -19.62 8.71 21.40
CA LYS A 465 -19.40 10.07 20.89
C LYS A 465 -18.13 10.60 21.52
N ILE A 466 -17.32 11.29 20.76
CA ILE A 466 -16.10 11.93 21.25
C ILE A 466 -16.46 13.04 22.24
N LYS A 467 -15.67 13.13 23.31
CA LYS A 467 -15.82 14.14 24.37
C LYS A 467 -14.52 14.94 24.50
N PRO A 468 -14.56 16.18 24.98
CA PRO A 468 -13.35 16.98 25.25
C PRO A 468 -12.39 16.36 26.28
N THR A 469 -12.88 15.44 27.10
CA THR A 469 -12.05 14.70 28.07
C THR A 469 -11.40 13.46 27.51
N ASP A 470 -11.70 13.06 26.26
CA ASP A 470 -11.14 11.88 25.64
C ASP A 470 -9.71 12.12 25.17
N THR A 471 -8.89 11.07 25.29
CA THR A 471 -7.58 11.01 24.66
C THR A 471 -7.58 9.95 23.60
N VAL A 472 -7.32 10.35 22.36
CA VAL A 472 -7.24 9.45 21.22
C VAL A 472 -5.78 9.25 20.81
N VAL A 473 -5.34 7.99 20.80
CA VAL A 473 -3.97 7.59 20.49
C VAL A 473 -3.95 6.86 19.16
N PHE A 474 -3.17 7.34 18.22
CA PHE A 474 -2.84 6.65 16.98
C PHE A 474 -1.60 5.78 17.21
N SER A 475 -1.83 4.50 17.50
CA SER A 475 -0.78 3.49 17.64
C SER A 475 -0.49 2.83 16.30
N SER A 476 -0.27 3.66 15.28
CA SER A 476 0.03 3.29 13.90
C SER A 476 0.73 4.44 13.20
N ASN A 477 1.42 4.13 12.09
CA ASN A 477 1.84 5.13 11.11
C ASN A 477 0.88 5.13 9.93
N PRO A 478 0.68 6.27 9.24
CA PRO A 478 -0.04 6.28 7.98
C PRO A 478 0.66 5.40 6.94
N ILE A 479 -0.10 4.53 6.28
CA ILE A 479 0.37 3.85 5.07
C ILE A 479 0.54 4.92 3.98
N PRO A 480 1.61 4.86 3.15
CA PRO A 480 1.81 5.81 2.06
C PRO A 480 0.54 5.99 1.21
N GLY A 481 0.10 7.25 1.07
CA GLY A 481 -1.15 7.60 0.38
C GLY A 481 -2.34 7.90 1.31
N ASN A 482 -2.37 7.37 2.53
CA ASN A 482 -3.45 7.59 3.49
C ASN A 482 -3.28 8.85 4.36
N GLU A 483 -2.17 9.59 4.24
CA GLU A 483 -1.86 10.76 5.07
C GLU A 483 -2.98 11.81 5.05
N PRO A 484 -3.62 12.15 3.91
CA PRO A 484 -4.72 13.13 3.90
C PRO A 484 -5.93 12.67 4.71
N HIS A 485 -6.27 11.39 4.66
CA HIS A 485 -7.40 10.81 5.40
C HIS A 485 -7.13 10.80 6.91
N VAL A 486 -5.90 10.44 7.31
CA VAL A 486 -5.47 10.49 8.71
C VAL A 486 -5.51 11.93 9.23
N VAL A 487 -5.00 12.91 8.47
CA VAL A 487 -5.06 14.33 8.85
C VAL A 487 -6.51 14.78 9.02
N SER A 488 -7.41 14.43 8.11
CA SER A 488 -8.83 14.76 8.21
C SER A 488 -9.48 14.19 9.47
N THR A 489 -9.14 12.94 9.83
CA THR A 489 -9.65 12.29 11.04
C THR A 489 -9.12 12.98 12.31
N VAL A 490 -7.83 13.33 12.34
CA VAL A 490 -7.19 14.08 13.44
C VAL A 490 -7.84 15.44 13.61
N ASP A 491 -8.06 16.18 12.52
CA ASP A 491 -8.73 17.48 12.55
C ASP A 491 -10.16 17.37 13.11
N GLY A 492 -10.89 16.33 12.72
CA GLY A 492 -12.21 16.03 13.25
C GLY A 492 -12.21 15.81 14.77
N LEU A 493 -11.27 14.97 15.26
CA LEU A 493 -11.12 14.71 16.70
C LEU A 493 -10.78 15.96 17.49
N LEU A 494 -9.87 16.80 16.99
CA LEU A 494 -9.49 18.06 17.62
C LEU A 494 -10.65 19.07 17.65
N ARG A 495 -11.50 19.09 16.62
CA ARG A 495 -12.73 19.93 16.58
C ARG A 495 -13.77 19.50 17.61
N GLU A 496 -13.86 18.21 17.92
CA GLU A 496 -14.69 17.68 19.02
C GLU A 496 -14.05 17.92 20.41
N GLY A 497 -12.84 18.50 20.45
CA GLY A 497 -12.16 18.88 21.68
C GLY A 497 -11.28 17.78 22.29
N ALA A 498 -11.15 16.60 21.67
CA ALA A 498 -10.35 15.51 22.18
C ALA A 498 -8.85 15.86 22.17
N GLN A 499 -8.08 15.25 23.08
CA GLN A 499 -6.63 15.20 22.99
C GLN A 499 -6.22 14.14 21.98
N VAL A 500 -5.34 14.50 21.03
CA VAL A 500 -4.86 13.56 20.00
C VAL A 500 -3.36 13.36 20.12
N ILE A 501 -2.93 12.12 20.18
CA ILE A 501 -1.53 11.71 20.29
C ILE A 501 -1.21 10.77 19.11
N GLN A 502 -0.20 11.14 18.33
CA GLN A 502 0.26 10.33 17.21
C GLN A 502 1.70 9.84 17.47
N ASN A 503 2.04 8.69 16.88
CA ASN A 503 3.41 8.18 16.90
C ASN A 503 4.39 9.23 16.35
N GLY A 504 5.47 9.51 17.08
CA GLY A 504 6.48 10.51 16.71
C GLY A 504 6.01 11.97 16.71
N LYS A 505 4.75 12.26 17.08
CA LYS A 505 4.17 13.62 17.14
C LYS A 505 3.42 13.82 18.46
N THR A 506 4.17 13.86 19.55
CA THR A 506 3.61 14.12 20.86
C THR A 506 4.35 15.30 21.51
N HIS A 507 3.60 16.14 22.20
CA HIS A 507 4.14 17.22 23.03
C HIS A 507 4.53 16.72 24.44
N LEU A 508 4.26 15.45 24.74
CA LEU A 508 4.61 14.84 26.01
C LEU A 508 6.10 14.48 26.03
N ASN A 509 6.82 15.12 26.93
CA ASN A 509 8.20 14.76 27.20
C ASN A 509 8.27 13.33 27.78
N ASN A 510 9.22 12.53 27.32
CA ASN A 510 9.47 11.14 27.77
C ASN A 510 8.46 10.09 27.28
N ILE A 511 7.67 10.38 26.26
CA ILE A 511 6.92 9.37 25.51
C ILE A 511 7.77 8.96 24.30
N GLY A 512 8.17 7.70 24.26
CA GLY A 512 8.85 7.08 23.14
C GLY A 512 7.87 6.63 22.04
N PRO A 513 8.24 5.65 21.22
CA PRO A 513 7.39 5.20 20.12
C PRO A 513 6.06 4.63 20.63
N LEU A 514 5.00 4.93 19.89
CA LEU A 514 3.63 4.39 20.09
C LEU A 514 3.28 3.37 19.02
N HIS A 515 4.15 3.17 18.03
CA HIS A 515 4.02 2.20 16.96
C HIS A 515 5.39 1.78 16.47
N LEU A 516 5.50 0.52 16.08
CA LEU A 516 6.65 -0.07 15.41
C LEU A 516 6.20 -0.73 14.11
N SER A 517 7.05 -0.69 13.10
CA SER A 517 6.84 -1.43 11.86
C SER A 517 6.90 -2.94 12.09
N GLY A 518 6.17 -3.70 11.27
CA GLY A 518 6.25 -5.15 11.22
C GLY A 518 7.49 -5.66 10.49
N HIS A 519 8.16 -4.82 9.69
CA HIS A 519 9.20 -5.20 8.74
C HIS A 519 10.59 -4.76 9.18
N ALA A 520 11.59 -5.52 8.75
CA ALA A 520 13.01 -5.30 9.02
C ALA A 520 13.53 -3.99 8.43
N TYR A 521 14.52 -3.37 9.09
CA TYR A 521 15.21 -2.20 8.60
C TYR A 521 16.48 -2.60 7.82
N TYR A 522 17.13 -1.65 7.17
CA TYR A 522 18.26 -1.91 6.27
C TYR A 522 19.37 -2.79 6.88
N GLU A 523 19.86 -2.45 8.08
CA GLU A 523 20.93 -3.22 8.72
C GLU A 523 20.47 -4.61 9.22
N ASP A 524 19.16 -4.75 9.53
CA ASP A 524 18.59 -6.05 9.87
C ASP A 524 18.60 -6.97 8.64
N HIS A 525 18.27 -6.44 7.45
CA HIS A 525 18.38 -7.17 6.18
C HIS A 525 19.83 -7.57 5.89
N VAL A 526 20.80 -6.66 6.06
CA VAL A 526 22.22 -6.96 5.86
C VAL A 526 22.64 -8.13 6.74
N GLU A 527 22.32 -8.10 8.04
CA GLU A 527 22.67 -9.18 8.96
C GLU A 527 22.00 -10.51 8.59
N PHE A 528 20.70 -10.47 8.30
CA PHE A 528 19.93 -11.68 8.03
C PHE A 528 20.36 -12.35 6.73
N VAL A 529 20.55 -11.58 5.65
CA VAL A 529 21.03 -12.11 4.37
C VAL A 529 22.46 -12.64 4.50
N THR A 530 23.33 -11.95 5.26
CA THR A 530 24.69 -12.43 5.55
C THR A 530 24.68 -13.74 6.34
N ARG A 531 23.78 -13.89 7.33
CA ARG A 531 23.61 -15.11 8.12
C ARG A 531 23.17 -16.30 7.27
N LEU A 532 22.20 -16.10 6.39
CA LEU A 532 21.69 -17.13 5.48
C LEU A 532 22.68 -17.49 4.36
N ASN A 533 23.56 -16.55 3.99
CA ASN A 533 24.58 -16.68 2.97
C ASN A 533 24.09 -17.40 1.70
N PRO A 534 23.01 -16.93 1.06
CA PRO A 534 22.39 -17.60 -0.07
C PRO A 534 23.27 -17.52 -1.32
N LYS A 535 23.26 -18.57 -2.16
CA LYS A 535 23.98 -18.56 -3.44
C LYS A 535 23.31 -17.65 -4.47
N ASN A 536 21.98 -17.55 -4.40
CA ASN A 536 21.18 -16.71 -5.30
C ASN A 536 20.15 -15.93 -4.47
N TYR A 537 19.73 -14.79 -5.01
CA TYR A 537 18.87 -13.86 -4.30
C TYR A 537 17.76 -13.30 -5.19
N VAL A 538 16.55 -13.25 -4.66
CA VAL A 538 15.38 -12.64 -5.29
C VAL A 538 14.71 -11.74 -4.26
N PRO A 539 14.82 -10.41 -4.36
CA PRO A 539 14.03 -9.51 -3.55
C PRO A 539 12.55 -9.66 -3.89
N TYR A 540 11.70 -9.61 -2.88
CA TYR A 540 10.26 -9.88 -2.97
C TYR A 540 9.50 -8.91 -2.06
N HIS A 541 8.17 -8.89 -2.15
CA HIS A 541 7.29 -8.09 -1.28
C HIS A 541 7.72 -6.62 -1.16
N GLY A 542 7.58 -5.89 -2.24
CA GLY A 542 7.94 -4.48 -2.32
C GLY A 542 7.65 -3.88 -3.68
N GLU A 543 7.47 -2.58 -3.73
CA GLU A 543 7.44 -1.85 -4.98
C GLU A 543 8.81 -1.95 -5.69
N PHE A 544 8.85 -1.75 -6.99
CA PHE A 544 10.05 -1.98 -7.80
C PHE A 544 11.30 -1.28 -7.24
N TYR A 545 11.17 -0.04 -6.75
CA TYR A 545 12.31 0.69 -6.17
C TYR A 545 12.84 0.04 -4.88
N MET A 546 11.95 -0.55 -4.05
CA MET A 546 12.33 -1.29 -2.85
C MET A 546 13.07 -2.57 -3.21
N LEU A 547 12.57 -3.31 -4.22
CA LEU A 547 13.24 -4.51 -4.73
C LEU A 547 14.65 -4.16 -5.25
N GLN A 548 14.79 -3.04 -5.97
CA GLN A 548 16.08 -2.59 -6.49
C GLN A 548 17.05 -2.25 -5.35
N HIS A 549 16.64 -1.47 -4.34
CA HIS A 549 17.50 -1.13 -3.20
C HIS A 549 17.89 -2.37 -2.39
N ASN A 550 17.00 -3.35 -2.27
CA ASN A 550 17.30 -4.62 -1.62
C ASN A 550 18.30 -5.46 -2.43
N ALA A 551 18.18 -5.48 -3.76
CA ALA A 551 19.16 -6.10 -4.65
C ALA A 551 20.53 -5.40 -4.57
N GLU A 552 20.56 -4.08 -4.56
CA GLU A 552 21.78 -3.26 -4.40
C GLU A 552 22.46 -3.52 -3.05
N MET A 553 21.70 -3.67 -1.98
CA MET A 553 22.21 -4.06 -0.67
C MET A 553 22.84 -5.46 -0.73
N ALA A 554 22.15 -6.43 -1.34
CA ALA A 554 22.64 -7.80 -1.46
C ALA A 554 23.94 -7.88 -2.30
N GLU A 555 24.07 -7.10 -3.38
CA GLU A 555 25.26 -7.02 -4.21
C GLU A 555 26.39 -6.27 -3.50
N ASN A 556 26.16 -5.01 -3.13
CA ASN A 556 27.22 -4.08 -2.75
C ASN A 556 27.69 -4.23 -1.30
N VAL A 557 26.83 -4.76 -0.40
CA VAL A 557 27.12 -4.86 1.03
C VAL A 557 27.30 -6.31 1.46
N VAL A 558 26.41 -7.23 1.06
CA VAL A 558 26.54 -8.64 1.40
C VAL A 558 27.52 -9.34 0.45
N GLY A 559 27.65 -8.90 -0.80
CA GLY A 559 28.61 -9.42 -1.76
C GLY A 559 28.09 -10.58 -2.61
N ILE A 560 26.77 -10.69 -2.79
CA ILE A 560 26.20 -11.66 -3.73
C ILE A 560 26.49 -11.17 -5.16
N ALA A 561 27.02 -12.06 -6.00
CA ALA A 561 27.40 -11.70 -7.37
C ALA A 561 26.16 -11.22 -8.18
N HIS A 562 26.35 -10.19 -9.00
CA HIS A 562 25.28 -9.54 -9.79
C HIS A 562 24.42 -10.55 -10.58
N GLU A 563 25.06 -11.51 -11.25
CA GLU A 563 24.40 -12.56 -12.04
C GLU A 563 23.61 -13.58 -11.20
N ARG A 564 23.74 -13.51 -9.88
CA ARG A 564 23.04 -14.34 -8.90
C ARG A 564 21.85 -13.63 -8.26
N ILE A 565 21.53 -12.42 -8.72
CA ILE A 565 20.42 -11.62 -8.23
C ILE A 565 19.43 -11.41 -9.38
N ILE A 566 18.14 -11.64 -9.13
CA ILE A 566 17.08 -11.38 -10.11
C ILE A 566 16.01 -10.48 -9.49
N LEU A 567 15.75 -9.33 -10.12
CA LEU A 567 14.60 -8.49 -9.84
C LEU A 567 13.38 -9.04 -10.58
N PRO A 568 12.36 -9.53 -9.86
CA PRO A 568 11.15 -10.06 -10.47
C PRO A 568 10.13 -8.97 -10.77
N ASP A 569 9.26 -9.30 -11.73
CA ASP A 569 7.93 -8.71 -11.90
C ASP A 569 6.87 -9.80 -11.80
N ASP A 570 5.62 -9.41 -11.56
CA ASP A 570 4.47 -10.34 -11.58
C ASP A 570 4.45 -11.12 -12.89
N GLY A 571 4.40 -12.44 -12.78
CA GLY A 571 4.37 -13.38 -13.89
C GLY A 571 5.72 -13.82 -14.44
N ASP A 572 6.82 -13.23 -14.01
CA ASP A 572 8.17 -13.67 -14.45
C ASP A 572 8.43 -15.12 -14.03
N ILE A 573 9.03 -15.90 -14.92
CA ILE A 573 9.49 -17.26 -14.64
C ILE A 573 10.98 -17.20 -14.30
N ILE A 574 11.29 -17.40 -13.02
CA ILE A 574 12.65 -17.53 -12.51
C ILE A 574 12.95 -19.02 -12.38
N GLU A 575 14.00 -19.47 -13.03
CA GLU A 575 14.44 -20.86 -13.01
C GLU A 575 15.62 -21.04 -12.07
N LEU A 576 15.48 -21.94 -11.09
CA LEU A 576 16.61 -22.53 -10.36
C LEU A 576 17.02 -23.80 -11.09
N LEU A 577 18.22 -23.78 -11.67
CA LEU A 577 18.75 -24.85 -12.51
C LEU A 577 19.40 -25.96 -11.68
N PRO A 578 19.64 -27.18 -12.26
CA PRO A 578 20.32 -28.27 -11.57
C PRO A 578 21.74 -27.92 -11.08
N ASP A 579 22.41 -27.01 -11.76
CA ASP A 579 23.74 -26.50 -11.35
C ASP A 579 23.66 -25.42 -10.25
N LYS A 580 22.44 -25.16 -9.74
CA LYS A 580 22.15 -24.17 -8.69
C LYS A 580 22.39 -22.72 -9.12
N THR A 581 22.36 -22.42 -10.41
CA THR A 581 22.29 -21.06 -10.94
C THR A 581 20.84 -20.65 -11.13
N ILE A 582 20.58 -19.34 -11.19
CA ILE A 582 19.25 -18.81 -11.51
C ILE A 582 19.27 -18.04 -12.82
N LYS A 583 18.15 -18.05 -13.53
CA LYS A 583 17.93 -17.20 -14.72
C LYS A 583 16.45 -16.85 -14.87
N LYS A 584 16.19 -15.71 -15.48
CA LYS A 584 14.84 -15.35 -15.92
C LYS A 584 14.59 -15.97 -17.30
N CYS A 585 13.52 -16.77 -17.45
CA CYS A 585 13.28 -17.57 -18.65
C CYS A 585 12.08 -17.14 -19.48
N GLY A 586 11.17 -16.35 -18.93
CA GLY A 586 9.96 -15.95 -19.63
C GLY A 586 8.96 -15.31 -18.70
N ARG A 587 7.72 -15.23 -19.15
CA ARG A 587 6.63 -14.65 -18.34
C ARG A 587 5.30 -15.33 -18.68
N ILE A 588 4.53 -15.66 -17.65
CA ILE A 588 3.12 -16.04 -17.79
C ILE A 588 2.25 -14.79 -17.82
N PRO A 589 1.07 -14.85 -18.47
CA PRO A 589 0.07 -13.79 -18.33
C PRO A 589 -0.41 -13.73 -16.87
N VAL A 590 -0.38 -12.56 -16.28
CA VAL A 590 -0.95 -12.26 -14.97
C VAL A 590 -1.86 -11.05 -15.07
N GLY A 591 -2.83 -10.96 -14.16
CA GLY A 591 -3.79 -9.87 -14.11
C GLY A 591 -4.35 -9.70 -12.70
N ASN A 592 -5.33 -8.82 -12.61
CA ASN A 592 -6.03 -8.53 -11.36
C ASN A 592 -7.52 -8.78 -11.54
N LYS A 593 -8.14 -9.41 -10.56
CA LYS A 593 -9.60 -9.41 -10.40
C LYS A 593 -9.95 -8.35 -9.35
N LEU A 594 -10.89 -7.46 -9.70
CA LEU A 594 -11.24 -6.29 -8.90
C LEU A 594 -12.55 -6.55 -8.16
N TYR A 595 -12.63 -6.13 -6.91
CA TYR A 595 -13.80 -6.31 -6.05
C TYR A 595 -14.24 -4.99 -5.41
N ASP A 596 -15.55 -4.76 -5.32
CA ASP A 596 -16.14 -3.59 -4.66
C ASP A 596 -16.34 -3.82 -3.14
N ASP A 597 -16.87 -2.81 -2.45
CA ASP A 597 -17.17 -2.86 -1.00
C ASP A 597 -18.18 -3.96 -0.62
N ALA A 598 -18.95 -4.47 -1.58
CA ALA A 598 -19.92 -5.56 -1.38
C ALA A 598 -19.35 -6.92 -1.78
N ASP A 599 -18.05 -7.06 -1.92
CA ASP A 599 -17.34 -8.28 -2.37
C ASP A 599 -17.77 -8.79 -3.76
N LYS A 600 -18.24 -7.88 -4.63
CA LYS A 600 -18.66 -8.23 -5.98
C LYS A 600 -17.57 -7.91 -6.99
N PRO A 601 -17.35 -8.78 -7.99
CA PRO A 601 -16.37 -8.53 -9.03
C PRO A 601 -16.76 -7.29 -9.87
N VAL A 602 -15.77 -6.43 -10.12
CA VAL A 602 -15.92 -5.24 -10.96
C VAL A 602 -15.08 -5.43 -12.22
N HIS A 603 -15.71 -5.23 -13.39
CA HIS A 603 -14.99 -5.36 -14.65
C HIS A 603 -14.08 -4.15 -14.89
N GLU A 604 -12.86 -4.35 -15.38
CA GLU A 604 -11.91 -3.26 -15.67
C GLU A 604 -12.48 -2.14 -16.53
N ALA A 605 -13.32 -2.46 -17.53
CA ALA A 605 -13.96 -1.48 -18.38
C ALA A 605 -14.82 -0.48 -17.55
N VAL A 606 -15.50 -0.99 -16.50
CA VAL A 606 -16.30 -0.13 -15.60
C VAL A 606 -15.41 0.82 -14.83
N VAL A 607 -14.25 0.36 -14.38
CA VAL A 607 -13.28 1.22 -13.66
C VAL A 607 -12.71 2.27 -14.61
N LYS A 608 -12.34 1.90 -15.84
CA LYS A 608 -11.89 2.83 -16.89
C LYS A 608 -12.94 3.91 -17.18
N ASP A 609 -14.21 3.53 -17.30
CA ASP A 609 -15.31 4.48 -17.47
C ASP A 609 -15.45 5.42 -16.28
N ARG A 610 -15.39 4.90 -15.04
CA ARG A 610 -15.46 5.71 -13.80
C ARG A 610 -14.32 6.73 -13.74
N ILE A 611 -13.08 6.33 -14.07
CA ILE A 611 -11.93 7.22 -14.14
C ILE A 611 -12.14 8.28 -15.20
N HIS A 612 -12.57 7.91 -16.40
CA HIS A 612 -12.83 8.83 -17.48
C HIS A 612 -13.93 9.85 -17.09
N ILE A 613 -15.04 9.36 -16.53
CA ILE A 613 -16.12 10.20 -16.04
C ILE A 613 -15.65 11.18 -14.95
N SER A 614 -14.80 10.71 -14.03
CA SER A 614 -14.30 11.57 -12.94
C SER A 614 -13.40 12.70 -13.43
N ARG A 615 -12.70 12.50 -14.54
CA ARG A 615 -11.74 13.46 -15.13
C ARG A 615 -12.40 14.37 -16.16
N GLU A 616 -13.19 13.79 -17.04
CA GLU A 616 -13.67 14.41 -18.28
C GLU A 616 -15.19 14.65 -18.29
N GLY A 617 -15.94 13.88 -17.51
CA GLY A 617 -17.40 13.98 -17.42
C GLY A 617 -18.16 13.26 -18.54
N ILE A 618 -19.47 13.53 -18.60
CA ILE A 618 -20.40 12.92 -19.55
C ILE A 618 -21.15 14.02 -20.31
N PHE A 619 -21.35 13.78 -21.62
CA PHE A 619 -22.12 14.63 -22.51
C PHE A 619 -23.13 13.79 -23.29
N VAL A 620 -24.41 13.88 -22.94
CA VAL A 620 -25.50 13.11 -23.54
C VAL A 620 -26.24 13.96 -24.55
N ILE A 621 -26.46 13.40 -25.73
CA ILE A 621 -27.22 14.04 -26.83
C ILE A 621 -28.45 13.17 -27.11
N ILE A 622 -29.64 13.77 -27.06
CA ILE A 622 -30.89 13.08 -27.30
C ILE A 622 -31.53 13.62 -28.57
N LEU A 623 -31.60 12.79 -29.59
CA LEU A 623 -32.25 13.08 -30.87
C LEU A 623 -33.58 12.36 -30.92
N THR A 624 -34.63 13.08 -31.34
CA THR A 624 -35.98 12.51 -31.60
C THR A 624 -36.26 12.58 -33.09
N LEU A 625 -36.30 11.41 -33.75
CA LEU A 625 -36.53 11.31 -35.19
C LEU A 625 -37.95 10.80 -35.47
N ASN A 626 -38.55 11.30 -36.53
CA ASN A 626 -39.81 10.76 -37.02
C ASN A 626 -39.62 9.33 -37.60
N LYS A 627 -40.40 8.39 -37.10
CA LYS A 627 -40.26 6.97 -37.47
C LYS A 627 -40.47 6.70 -38.96
N LYS A 628 -41.35 7.49 -39.61
CA LYS A 628 -41.67 7.30 -41.03
C LYS A 628 -40.73 8.05 -41.96
N THR A 629 -40.32 9.28 -41.61
CA THR A 629 -39.54 10.15 -42.47
C THR A 629 -38.03 10.15 -42.15
N GLY A 630 -37.65 9.70 -40.95
CA GLY A 630 -36.26 9.74 -40.47
C GLY A 630 -35.71 11.11 -40.11
N HIS A 631 -36.55 12.18 -40.23
CA HIS A 631 -36.11 13.56 -39.94
C HIS A 631 -36.22 13.90 -38.45
N LEU A 632 -35.39 14.85 -38.01
CA LEU A 632 -35.39 15.39 -36.64
C LEU A 632 -36.75 16.12 -36.38
N MET A 633 -37.43 15.75 -35.30
CA MET A 633 -38.74 16.30 -34.93
C MET A 633 -38.67 17.52 -34.04
N LYS A 634 -37.64 17.61 -33.20
CA LYS A 634 -37.44 18.74 -32.26
C LYS A 634 -35.94 19.04 -32.10
N THR A 635 -35.66 20.21 -31.52
CA THR A 635 -34.29 20.58 -31.16
C THR A 635 -33.65 19.49 -30.28
N PRO A 636 -32.41 19.07 -30.56
CA PRO A 636 -31.72 18.09 -29.74
C PRO A 636 -31.63 18.50 -28.29
N ASP A 637 -32.01 17.61 -27.38
CA ASP A 637 -31.79 17.79 -25.95
C ASP A 637 -30.35 17.41 -25.60
N ILE A 638 -29.72 18.21 -24.74
CA ILE A 638 -28.32 18.01 -24.34
C ILE A 638 -28.26 18.00 -22.82
N VAL A 639 -27.60 17.00 -22.26
CA VAL A 639 -27.36 16.89 -20.83
C VAL A 639 -25.85 16.75 -20.61
N SER A 640 -25.27 17.59 -19.77
CA SER A 640 -23.88 17.55 -19.34
C SER A 640 -23.80 17.24 -17.84
N ARG A 641 -22.89 16.35 -17.44
CA ARG A 641 -22.58 16.07 -16.04
C ARG A 641 -21.06 15.96 -15.85
N ALA A 642 -20.57 16.59 -14.79
CA ALA A 642 -19.15 16.60 -14.42
C ALA A 642 -18.21 17.12 -15.53
N PHE A 643 -18.72 17.86 -16.53
CA PHE A 643 -17.95 18.39 -17.67
C PHE A 643 -18.09 19.93 -17.75
N ILE A 644 -19.19 20.44 -18.31
CA ILE A 644 -19.47 21.88 -18.43
C ILE A 644 -20.82 22.22 -17.80
N TYR A 645 -20.91 23.46 -17.33
CA TYR A 645 -22.21 24.03 -16.90
C TYR A 645 -22.93 24.63 -18.12
N LEU A 646 -24.08 24.03 -18.48
CA LEU A 646 -24.76 24.33 -19.76
C LEU A 646 -25.19 25.79 -19.88
N ASP A 647 -25.65 26.41 -18.78
CA ASP A 647 -26.13 27.79 -18.77
C ASP A 647 -24.99 28.81 -19.08
N ASN A 648 -23.74 28.44 -18.89
CA ASN A 648 -22.59 29.30 -19.18
C ASN A 648 -21.92 28.94 -20.53
N SER A 649 -22.55 28.09 -21.34
CA SER A 649 -21.95 27.52 -22.55
C SER A 649 -22.86 27.62 -23.78
N GLU A 650 -23.74 28.65 -23.80
CA GLU A 650 -24.77 28.82 -24.86
C GLU A 650 -24.20 28.80 -26.28
N GLU A 651 -23.07 29.46 -26.52
CA GLU A 651 -22.44 29.52 -27.84
C GLU A 651 -22.00 28.10 -28.31
N LEU A 652 -21.34 27.33 -27.44
CA LEU A 652 -20.91 25.97 -27.74
C LEU A 652 -22.10 25.05 -27.99
N ILE A 653 -23.12 25.13 -27.12
CA ILE A 653 -24.37 24.36 -27.28
C ILE A 653 -25.09 24.75 -28.57
N GLY A 654 -25.08 26.01 -28.94
CA GLY A 654 -25.64 26.51 -30.20
C GLY A 654 -24.91 25.90 -31.42
N LYS A 655 -23.56 25.88 -31.43
CA LYS A 655 -22.76 25.23 -32.46
C LYS A 655 -23.06 23.73 -32.57
N ILE A 656 -23.15 23.03 -31.46
CA ILE A 656 -23.45 21.59 -31.43
C ILE A 656 -24.87 21.34 -31.96
N ARG A 657 -25.90 22.11 -31.55
CA ARG A 657 -27.26 21.97 -32.06
C ARG A 657 -27.35 22.24 -33.56
N HIS A 658 -26.59 23.22 -34.06
CA HIS A 658 -26.51 23.51 -35.48
C HIS A 658 -25.90 22.33 -36.27
N TYR A 659 -24.75 21.82 -35.81
CA TYR A 659 -24.13 20.64 -36.38
C TYR A 659 -25.07 19.41 -36.42
N LEU A 660 -25.73 19.12 -35.30
CA LEU A 660 -26.68 18.00 -35.20
C LEU A 660 -27.85 18.12 -36.16
N ARG A 661 -28.41 19.34 -36.37
CA ARG A 661 -29.44 19.61 -37.36
C ARG A 661 -28.97 19.30 -38.78
N GLN A 662 -27.81 19.79 -39.15
CA GLN A 662 -27.23 19.52 -40.49
C GLN A 662 -26.97 18.02 -40.71
N LYS A 663 -26.46 17.34 -39.69
CA LYS A 663 -26.15 15.90 -39.75
C LYS A 663 -27.40 15.03 -39.89
N THR A 664 -28.53 15.47 -39.33
CA THR A 664 -29.82 14.76 -39.36
C THR A 664 -30.79 15.26 -40.40
N ASP A 665 -30.36 16.16 -41.31
CA ASP A 665 -31.22 16.71 -42.38
C ASP A 665 -31.56 15.68 -43.49
N LYS A 666 -30.76 14.59 -43.58
CA LYS A 666 -31.01 13.45 -44.44
C LYS A 666 -31.97 12.46 -43.78
N SER A 667 -32.87 11.87 -44.54
CA SER A 667 -33.76 10.81 -44.06
C SER A 667 -32.96 9.59 -43.63
N ILE A 668 -33.09 9.14 -42.36
CA ILE A 668 -32.39 8.01 -41.79
C ILE A 668 -33.43 6.95 -41.41
N SER A 669 -33.49 5.88 -42.18
CA SER A 669 -34.57 4.91 -42.07
C SER A 669 -34.13 3.54 -41.59
N SER A 670 -32.89 3.13 -41.88
CA SER A 670 -32.41 1.79 -41.54
C SER A 670 -31.66 1.74 -40.22
N ASP A 671 -31.65 0.58 -39.53
CA ASP A 671 -30.91 0.35 -38.31
C ASP A 671 -29.37 0.37 -38.51
N PRO A 672 -28.81 -0.11 -39.61
CA PRO A 672 -27.39 0.08 -39.90
C PRO A 672 -26.99 1.54 -40.05
N GLU A 673 -27.79 2.37 -40.75
CA GLU A 673 -27.54 3.81 -40.88
C GLU A 673 -27.53 4.52 -39.52
N MET A 674 -28.40 4.12 -38.60
CA MET A 674 -28.43 4.69 -37.25
C MET A 674 -27.22 4.33 -36.41
N LYS A 675 -26.66 3.14 -36.54
CA LYS A 675 -25.40 2.80 -35.85
C LYS A 675 -24.26 3.63 -36.37
N VAL A 676 -24.16 3.79 -37.69
CA VAL A 676 -23.14 4.68 -38.31
C VAL A 676 -23.31 6.11 -37.83
N LEU A 677 -24.55 6.64 -37.86
CA LEU A 677 -24.83 7.99 -37.40
C LEU A 677 -24.45 8.21 -35.93
N LYS A 678 -24.74 7.24 -35.05
CA LYS A 678 -24.33 7.33 -33.65
C LYS A 678 -22.82 7.46 -33.49
N GLU A 679 -22.04 6.63 -34.18
CA GLU A 679 -20.58 6.70 -34.10
C GLU A 679 -20.02 7.98 -34.71
N GLU A 680 -20.58 8.47 -35.84
CA GLU A 680 -20.20 9.74 -36.41
C GLU A 680 -20.51 10.90 -35.48
N ILE A 681 -21.69 10.98 -34.89
CA ILE A 681 -22.05 12.03 -33.90
C ILE A 681 -21.15 11.96 -32.69
N LYS A 682 -20.87 10.76 -32.17
CA LYS A 682 -19.96 10.58 -31.05
C LYS A 682 -18.57 11.17 -31.38
N THR A 683 -18.00 10.78 -32.52
CA THR A 683 -16.69 11.23 -32.95
C THR A 683 -16.62 12.74 -33.17
N ASP A 684 -17.55 13.28 -34.00
CA ASP A 684 -17.55 14.68 -34.39
C ASP A 684 -17.82 15.61 -33.19
N ILE A 685 -18.75 15.22 -32.28
CA ILE A 685 -19.01 16.00 -31.07
C ILE A 685 -17.83 15.93 -30.10
N THR A 686 -17.17 14.80 -29.97
CA THR A 686 -15.96 14.71 -29.16
C THR A 686 -14.90 15.70 -29.64
N HIS A 687 -14.70 15.81 -30.97
CA HIS A 687 -13.76 16.78 -31.55
C HIS A 687 -14.21 18.24 -31.31
N ILE A 688 -15.50 18.55 -31.51
CA ILE A 688 -16.04 19.90 -31.25
C ILE A 688 -15.85 20.30 -29.78
N LEU A 689 -16.07 19.37 -28.85
CA LEU A 689 -15.90 19.61 -27.43
C LEU A 689 -14.42 19.76 -27.07
N PHE A 690 -13.55 18.94 -27.64
CA PHE A 690 -12.11 19.04 -27.43
C PHE A 690 -11.54 20.36 -27.95
N ASP A 691 -11.89 20.78 -29.17
CA ASP A 691 -11.45 22.04 -29.75
C ASP A 691 -11.89 23.26 -28.93
N ALA A 692 -13.07 23.16 -28.29
CA ALA A 692 -13.62 24.26 -27.51
C ALA A 692 -13.13 24.28 -26.04
N THR A 693 -12.77 23.15 -25.47
CA THR A 693 -12.54 23.02 -24.01
C THR A 693 -11.21 22.37 -23.62
N GLY A 694 -10.55 21.66 -24.55
CA GLY A 694 -9.38 20.83 -24.28
C GLY A 694 -9.71 19.50 -23.54
N HIS A 695 -10.99 19.15 -23.44
CA HIS A 695 -11.46 17.95 -22.72
C HIS A 695 -12.25 17.00 -23.61
N THR A 696 -12.20 15.70 -23.27
CA THR A 696 -12.85 14.62 -24.05
C THR A 696 -13.88 13.87 -23.21
N PRO A 697 -15.06 14.45 -22.90
CA PRO A 697 -16.06 13.76 -22.11
C PRO A 697 -16.61 12.52 -22.83
N ILE A 698 -17.21 11.59 -22.07
CA ILE A 698 -17.94 10.49 -22.68
C ILE A 698 -19.17 11.02 -23.41
N VAL A 699 -19.16 11.00 -24.74
CA VAL A 699 -20.28 11.43 -25.57
C VAL A 699 -21.22 10.25 -25.82
N ILE A 700 -22.48 10.40 -25.43
CA ILE A 700 -23.52 9.38 -25.55
C ILE A 700 -24.67 9.88 -26.45
N PRO A 701 -24.71 9.51 -27.75
CA PRO A 701 -25.83 9.82 -28.62
C PRO A 701 -26.99 8.81 -28.40
N VAL A 702 -28.12 9.35 -27.99
CA VAL A 702 -29.38 8.61 -27.83
C VAL A 702 -30.32 9.01 -28.96
N ILE A 703 -30.78 8.06 -29.79
CA ILE A 703 -31.70 8.31 -30.90
C ILE A 703 -33.01 7.60 -30.62
N ASN A 704 -34.05 8.37 -30.46
CA ASN A 704 -35.42 7.90 -30.27
C ASN A 704 -36.22 8.04 -31.59
N LYS A 705 -36.90 6.97 -32.03
CA LYS A 705 -37.86 6.98 -33.16
C LYS A 705 -39.28 7.09 -32.61
N VAL A 706 -40.00 8.13 -32.97
CA VAL A 706 -41.37 8.39 -32.52
C VAL A 706 -42.34 8.42 -33.71
#